data_0e678e5b5dbcb66cea842613ecc74f77
#
_entry.id   0e678e5b5dbcb66cea842613ecc74f77
#
_cell.length_a   1.000
_cell.length_b   1.000
_cell.length_c   1.000
_cell.angle_alpha   90.00
_cell.angle_beta   90.00
_cell.angle_gamma   90.00
#
_symmetry.space_group_name_H-M   'P 1'
#
loop_
_entity.id
_entity.type
_entity.pdbx_description
1 polymer ?
#
loop_
_entity_poly.entity_id
_entity_poly.type
_entity_poly.pdbx_seq_one_letter_code
_entity_poly.pdbx_strand_id
1 'polypeptide(L)'
;MNCDSAGRAALLAKADPEVRRVVESLLDHPPAGFPVPQPAIGSQLGPYRIEALLGSGGMGSVYRAVDIRLDRSVAIKIPAQPFDARFEREGRSIAALNHPNICTLHDVGPNYLVMELVEGPTLAERIRKGPFPLCETLAIARQIASALDAAHQRGIVHRDLKPANVKVKPDGAVKVLDFGLAHSPKTGAPGDDEPTHSLTVTQAGAILGTPAYMAPEQALGQDVDKRADIWAFGLILYEMATGARPSPGDGPVWDRVPAALRPLLIRCLQKDPAHRLRDIGDAPFLLDETPPAARPAAARPWWIVATVALLLAAGAVTWSRFRPAPNAQPVLRLEITPPPDSRFSSATNASGLALSPDGRNAAYVVAAKRTTNLWVRALGDGTARMLDSTEGAALPFWSPDGKSIAFYAGGKLQRIDLAGGAPRTICETRLTVGGSWAPGGRIIYGGWSSGLFQVDSSGGTPVPLTTPDAARGEDFHYWPQVLPEGRFLYFARSRKPEYTGVYAASFAAPNKPVQLLRSVTNALYAPGNPDKARGHLLWLQGSTLFAQSFDTAASKLSGEPHPVADPVASLGLHGQMVAAVSDTGILLYSASNPQSQLVWYGPVGSPLGTLGEPAVIGHFRPSPDGRRVAAVHASPGGTDLWTVDVDRGVATRLTSLPGISLSPAWSSDGSAIFFASGSPFNLYRKDSIGAGPEQRLTQSPHPQSPTDCSPDGRWILYDERVGNQSTIRVLPAPPATGDARLYLKSSFNQGAAHFSPDGRWVAFQSDESGQYEVYIASFPEPHGKLRVSSKGGRFPQWAAGGRRLFYLSAESTVTAMDVQLGTDSVNLSSPHPLFEVTAIDGGISPFVPTPDGKRILVIEPEKSARPLKVIVNWPALLK
;
A
#
# COMPACT_ATOMS: atom_id res chain seq x y z
N MET A 1 32.52 6.61 -48.25
CA MET A 1 32.31 7.96 -48.82
C MET A 1 32.32 8.93 -47.64
N ASN A 2 33.46 9.64 -47.47
CA ASN A 2 33.60 10.68 -46.48
C ASN A 2 33.13 12.03 -47.07
N CYS A 3 31.87 12.34 -46.88
CA CYS A 3 31.34 13.66 -47.21
C CYS A 3 30.86 14.30 -45.89
N ASP A 4 31.21 15.57 -45.66
CA ASP A 4 30.71 16.32 -44.52
C ASP A 4 29.18 16.60 -44.64
N SER A 5 28.55 17.08 -43.58
CA SER A 5 27.10 17.31 -43.56
C SER A 5 26.61 18.29 -44.61
N ALA A 6 27.45 19.27 -44.99
CA ALA A 6 27.13 20.28 -46.01
C ALA A 6 27.25 19.71 -47.44
N GLY A 7 28.27 18.89 -47.73
CA GLY A 7 28.44 18.18 -49.00
C GLY A 7 27.34 17.13 -49.21
N ARG A 8 26.86 16.51 -48.16
CA ARG A 8 25.75 15.54 -48.19
C ARG A 8 24.42 16.20 -48.52
N ALA A 9 24.11 17.34 -47.88
CA ALA A 9 22.92 18.13 -48.17
C ALA A 9 22.88 18.63 -49.60
N ALA A 10 24.04 19.05 -50.15
CA ALA A 10 24.20 19.50 -51.55
C ALA A 10 24.00 18.37 -52.58
N LEU A 11 24.42 17.13 -52.25
CA LEU A 11 24.17 15.95 -53.08
C LEU A 11 22.71 15.51 -53.07
N LEU A 12 22.08 15.51 -51.89
CA LEU A 12 20.65 15.18 -51.74
C LEU A 12 19.73 16.22 -52.42
N ALA A 13 20.11 17.49 -52.42
CA ALA A 13 19.35 18.53 -53.10
C ALA A 13 19.32 18.37 -54.63
N LYS A 14 20.25 17.64 -55.22
CA LYS A 14 20.35 17.35 -56.65
C LYS A 14 19.78 15.99 -57.06
N ALA A 15 19.34 15.16 -56.10
CA ALA A 15 18.81 13.83 -56.37
C ALA A 15 17.30 13.89 -56.68
N ASP A 16 16.83 12.90 -57.44
CA ASP A 16 15.41 12.69 -57.71
C ASP A 16 14.61 12.57 -56.41
N PRO A 17 13.42 13.17 -56.34
CA PRO A 17 12.61 13.17 -55.09
C PRO A 17 12.33 11.78 -54.51
N GLU A 18 12.17 10.74 -55.33
CA GLU A 18 12.00 9.36 -54.83
C GLU A 18 13.29 8.77 -54.28
N VAL A 19 14.40 8.96 -54.97
CA VAL A 19 15.75 8.56 -54.53
C VAL A 19 16.15 9.32 -53.28
N ARG A 20 15.82 10.59 -53.17
CA ARG A 20 16.06 11.41 -51.99
C ARG A 20 15.33 10.85 -50.78
N ARG A 21 14.03 10.52 -50.92
CA ARG A 21 13.19 9.94 -49.84
C ARG A 21 13.72 8.59 -49.38
N VAL A 22 14.16 7.72 -50.31
CA VAL A 22 14.75 6.42 -49.99
C VAL A 22 16.10 6.60 -49.31
N VAL A 23 16.95 7.51 -49.75
CA VAL A 23 18.25 7.76 -49.12
C VAL A 23 18.09 8.41 -47.74
N GLU A 24 17.18 9.34 -47.56
CA GLU A 24 16.86 9.95 -46.28
C GLU A 24 16.32 8.86 -45.31
N SER A 25 15.42 7.99 -45.76
CA SER A 25 14.92 6.86 -44.99
C SER A 25 16.00 5.84 -44.63
N LEU A 26 16.95 5.56 -45.51
CA LEU A 26 18.10 4.67 -45.23
C LEU A 26 19.15 5.30 -44.32
N LEU A 27 19.22 6.62 -44.25
CA LEU A 27 20.10 7.36 -43.34
C LEU A 27 19.47 7.43 -41.93
N ASP A 28 18.15 7.55 -41.84
CA ASP A 28 17.42 7.57 -40.57
C ASP A 28 17.23 6.15 -39.98
N HIS A 29 17.13 5.13 -40.85
CA HIS A 29 16.94 3.72 -40.44
C HIS A 29 17.86 2.82 -41.32
N PRO A 30 19.16 2.72 -40.99
CA PRO A 30 20.07 1.87 -41.76
C PRO A 30 19.64 0.38 -41.62
N PRO A 31 19.64 -0.38 -42.74
CA PRO A 31 19.28 -1.81 -42.68
C PRO A 31 20.25 -2.60 -41.81
N ALA A 32 19.73 -3.69 -41.18
CA ALA A 32 20.50 -4.53 -40.31
C ALA A 32 21.80 -5.04 -40.96
N GLY A 33 22.96 -4.76 -40.34
CA GLY A 33 24.27 -5.19 -40.79
C GLY A 33 25.26 -4.04 -41.10
N PHE A 34 24.82 -2.79 -41.08
CA PHE A 34 25.73 -1.64 -41.18
C PHE A 34 26.22 -1.19 -39.80
N PRO A 35 27.52 -0.93 -39.58
CA PRO A 35 28.02 -0.42 -38.31
C PRO A 35 27.48 1.01 -38.06
N VAL A 36 27.10 1.25 -36.79
CA VAL A 36 26.65 2.59 -36.36
C VAL A 36 27.81 3.58 -36.48
N PRO A 37 27.63 4.73 -37.19
CA PRO A 37 28.68 5.74 -37.30
C PRO A 37 29.11 6.24 -35.91
N GLN A 38 30.42 6.25 -35.64
CA GLN A 38 30.95 6.76 -34.39
C GLN A 38 31.10 8.29 -34.48
N PRO A 39 30.64 9.07 -33.49
CA PRO A 39 30.75 10.53 -33.52
C PRO A 39 32.20 10.97 -33.33
N ALA A 40 32.58 12.05 -34.03
CA ALA A 40 33.86 12.71 -33.79
C ALA A 40 33.87 13.48 -32.46
N ILE A 41 35.03 13.60 -31.82
CA ILE A 41 35.20 14.45 -30.65
C ILE A 41 34.92 15.91 -31.06
N GLY A 42 34.12 16.63 -30.28
CA GLY A 42 33.64 17.98 -30.57
C GLY A 42 32.33 18.03 -31.38
N SER A 43 31.87 16.91 -31.95
CA SER A 43 30.58 16.86 -32.64
C SER A 43 29.39 16.85 -31.66
N GLN A 44 28.21 17.20 -32.21
CA GLN A 44 26.97 17.22 -31.46
C GLN A 44 26.09 16.02 -31.83
N LEU A 45 25.63 15.29 -30.86
CA LEU A 45 24.71 14.16 -30.98
C LEU A 45 23.39 14.51 -30.28
N GLY A 46 22.41 15.01 -31.04
CA GLY A 46 21.21 15.60 -30.41
C GLY A 46 21.58 16.79 -29.51
N PRO A 47 21.12 16.81 -28.25
CA PRO A 47 21.48 17.87 -27.30
C PRO A 47 22.80 17.62 -26.56
N TYR A 48 23.60 16.65 -26.99
CA TYR A 48 24.82 16.23 -26.31
C TYR A 48 26.05 16.55 -27.13
N ARG A 49 27.03 17.28 -26.57
CA ARG A 49 28.32 17.58 -27.18
C ARG A 49 29.35 16.56 -26.71
N ILE A 50 29.95 15.83 -27.64
CA ILE A 50 30.96 14.80 -27.38
C ILE A 50 32.29 15.45 -26.97
N GLU A 51 32.86 15.06 -25.83
CA GLU A 51 34.12 15.63 -25.31
C GLU A 51 35.31 14.67 -25.42
N ALA A 52 35.11 13.41 -25.09
CA ALA A 52 36.20 12.44 -25.10
C ALA A 52 35.67 11.01 -25.26
N LEU A 53 36.46 10.11 -25.80
CA LEU A 53 36.22 8.68 -25.78
C LEU A 53 36.66 8.11 -24.39
N LEU A 54 35.75 7.48 -23.67
CA LEU A 54 36.03 6.82 -22.37
C LEU A 54 36.47 5.38 -22.56
N GLY A 55 35.99 4.70 -23.57
CA GLY A 55 36.33 3.30 -23.86
C GLY A 55 35.64 2.79 -25.13
N SER A 56 36.24 1.79 -25.77
CA SER A 56 35.73 1.12 -26.94
C SER A 56 35.92 -0.39 -26.81
N GLY A 57 34.94 -1.16 -27.25
CA GLY A 57 34.96 -2.64 -27.18
C GLY A 57 33.94 -3.30 -28.11
N GLY A 58 33.83 -4.61 -28.07
CA GLY A 58 32.97 -5.39 -28.98
C GLY A 58 31.47 -5.04 -28.92
N MET A 59 31.00 -4.39 -27.85
CA MET A 59 29.61 -3.96 -27.69
C MET A 59 29.37 -2.49 -28.05
N GLY A 60 30.41 -1.77 -28.55
CA GLY A 60 30.31 -0.37 -28.90
C GLY A 60 31.32 0.53 -28.18
N SER A 61 31.12 1.84 -28.28
CA SER A 61 31.99 2.87 -27.70
C SER A 61 31.25 3.70 -26.68
N VAL A 62 31.92 4.12 -25.61
CA VAL A 62 31.40 4.99 -24.56
C VAL A 62 32.16 6.31 -24.60
N TYR A 63 31.43 7.41 -24.67
CA TYR A 63 31.95 8.76 -24.74
C TYR A 63 31.58 9.57 -23.51
N ARG A 64 32.45 10.47 -23.09
CA ARG A 64 32.09 11.60 -22.25
C ARG A 64 31.45 12.67 -23.09
N ALA A 65 30.33 13.23 -22.64
CA ALA A 65 29.64 14.32 -23.31
C ALA A 65 29.01 15.28 -22.29
N VAL A 66 28.63 16.45 -22.75
CA VAL A 66 27.89 17.46 -21.98
C VAL A 66 26.50 17.60 -22.54
N ASP A 67 25.47 17.42 -21.69
CA ASP A 67 24.09 17.80 -22.01
C ASP A 67 24.01 19.34 -22.00
N ILE A 68 23.95 19.96 -23.16
CA ILE A 68 23.97 21.43 -23.30
C ILE A 68 22.69 22.11 -22.81
N ARG A 69 21.59 21.35 -22.57
CA ARG A 69 20.33 21.87 -22.00
C ARG A 69 20.38 21.98 -20.50
N LEU A 70 21.07 21.01 -19.84
CA LEU A 70 21.10 20.87 -18.40
C LEU A 70 22.49 21.19 -17.80
N ASP A 71 23.46 21.56 -18.64
CA ASP A 71 24.86 21.89 -18.31
C ASP A 71 25.49 20.85 -17.37
N ARG A 72 25.36 19.56 -17.72
CA ARG A 72 25.90 18.44 -16.93
C ARG A 72 26.67 17.46 -17.79
N SER A 73 27.72 16.87 -17.22
CA SER A 73 28.47 15.79 -17.85
C SER A 73 27.71 14.48 -17.80
N VAL A 74 27.70 13.77 -18.90
CA VAL A 74 27.04 12.46 -19.08
C VAL A 74 27.97 11.47 -19.78
N ALA A 75 27.67 10.18 -19.66
CA ALA A 75 28.29 9.13 -20.48
C ALA A 75 27.31 8.74 -21.60
N ILE A 76 27.80 8.66 -22.82
CA ILE A 76 26.98 8.23 -23.99
C ILE A 76 27.58 6.94 -24.53
N LYS A 77 26.78 5.88 -24.52
CA LYS A 77 27.11 4.58 -25.09
C LYS A 77 26.50 4.44 -26.47
N ILE A 78 27.34 4.22 -27.46
CA ILE A 78 26.96 4.00 -28.87
C ILE A 78 27.24 2.54 -29.17
N PRO A 79 26.24 1.71 -29.50
CA PRO A 79 26.42 0.31 -29.81
C PRO A 79 27.16 0.10 -31.13
N ALA A 80 27.76 -1.07 -31.29
CA ALA A 80 28.40 -1.45 -32.52
C ALA A 80 27.42 -1.76 -33.66
N GLN A 81 26.17 -2.13 -33.31
CA GLN A 81 25.08 -2.41 -34.24
C GLN A 81 23.83 -1.57 -33.87
N PRO A 82 22.97 -1.23 -34.87
CA PRO A 82 21.75 -0.47 -34.61
C PRO A 82 20.81 -1.12 -33.61
N PHE A 83 20.08 -0.31 -32.86
CA PHE A 83 19.03 -0.77 -31.95
C PHE A 83 17.87 -1.39 -32.73
N ASP A 84 17.32 -2.49 -32.18
CA ASP A 84 16.03 -3.00 -32.61
C ASP A 84 14.89 -2.52 -31.67
N ALA A 85 13.64 -2.71 -32.10
CA ALA A 85 12.46 -2.30 -31.33
C ALA A 85 12.33 -3.00 -29.95
N ARG A 86 13.06 -4.09 -29.74
CA ARG A 86 13.12 -4.81 -28.46
C ARG A 86 14.11 -4.10 -27.54
N PHE A 87 15.27 -3.72 -28.04
CA PHE A 87 16.28 -3.00 -27.28
C PHE A 87 15.76 -1.65 -26.75
N GLU A 88 14.96 -0.93 -27.52
CA GLU A 88 14.31 0.31 -27.04
C GLU A 88 13.35 0.05 -25.89
N ARG A 89 12.60 -1.04 -25.92
CA ARG A 89 11.69 -1.43 -24.82
C ARG A 89 12.45 -1.83 -23.55
N GLU A 90 13.54 -2.60 -23.70
CA GLU A 90 14.42 -2.97 -22.60
C GLU A 90 15.11 -1.74 -22.00
N GLY A 91 15.58 -0.81 -22.87
CA GLY A 91 16.14 0.47 -22.43
C GLY A 91 15.17 1.30 -21.59
N ARG A 92 13.90 1.37 -21.97
CA ARG A 92 12.86 2.08 -21.17
C ARG A 92 12.61 1.42 -19.82
N SER A 93 12.66 0.07 -19.76
CA SER A 93 12.53 -0.65 -18.50
C SER A 93 13.72 -0.40 -17.56
N ILE A 94 14.93 -0.31 -18.11
CA ILE A 94 16.15 0.02 -17.37
C ILE A 94 16.13 1.49 -16.90
N ALA A 95 15.62 2.42 -17.72
CA ALA A 95 15.47 3.83 -17.33
C ALA A 95 14.54 4.04 -16.13
N ALA A 96 13.63 3.10 -15.85
CA ALA A 96 12.79 3.11 -14.66
C ALA A 96 13.51 2.65 -13.37
N LEU A 97 14.77 2.13 -13.48
CA LEU A 97 15.58 1.76 -12.33
C LEU A 97 16.20 3.00 -11.69
N ASN A 98 15.74 3.35 -10.50
CA ASN A 98 16.36 4.40 -9.69
C ASN A 98 16.87 3.77 -8.38
N HIS A 99 18.19 3.58 -8.29
CA HIS A 99 18.82 2.97 -7.12
C HIS A 99 20.24 3.54 -6.92
N PRO A 100 20.68 3.82 -5.68
CA PRO A 100 21.99 4.44 -5.43
C PRO A 100 23.18 3.66 -6.02
N ASN A 101 23.07 2.33 -6.11
CA ASN A 101 24.13 1.46 -6.62
C ASN A 101 23.93 1.01 -8.08
N ILE A 102 22.97 1.57 -8.82
CA ILE A 102 22.76 1.33 -10.25
C ILE A 102 23.13 2.61 -11.01
N CYS A 103 23.82 2.47 -12.15
CA CYS A 103 24.08 3.59 -13.04
C CYS A 103 22.77 4.07 -13.65
N THR A 104 22.43 5.34 -13.46
CA THR A 104 21.17 5.92 -13.94
C THR A 104 21.19 6.09 -15.46
N LEU A 105 20.19 5.56 -16.15
CA LEU A 105 19.96 5.85 -17.56
C LEU A 105 19.10 7.13 -17.68
N HIS A 106 19.64 8.16 -18.27
CA HIS A 106 19.02 9.48 -18.35
C HIS A 106 18.16 9.67 -19.60
N ASP A 107 18.58 9.07 -20.73
CA ASP A 107 17.89 9.23 -22.00
C ASP A 107 18.23 8.07 -22.95
N VAL A 108 17.33 7.80 -23.91
CA VAL A 108 17.50 6.79 -24.96
C VAL A 108 17.25 7.47 -26.30
N GLY A 109 18.30 7.66 -27.07
CA GLY A 109 18.22 8.24 -28.41
C GLY A 109 18.30 7.20 -29.51
N PRO A 110 18.15 7.64 -30.77
CA PRO A 110 18.31 6.74 -31.90
C PRO A 110 19.77 6.23 -31.98
N ASN A 111 19.93 4.93 -31.62
CA ASN A 111 21.24 4.26 -31.58
C ASN A 111 22.25 4.83 -30.56
N TYR A 112 21.79 5.41 -29.44
CA TYR A 112 22.67 5.74 -28.30
C TYR A 112 21.90 5.75 -26.99
N LEU A 113 22.65 5.49 -25.89
CA LEU A 113 22.14 5.56 -24.51
C LEU A 113 22.88 6.65 -23.76
N VAL A 114 22.17 7.48 -23.02
CA VAL A 114 22.73 8.54 -22.18
C VAL A 114 22.64 8.13 -20.72
N MET A 115 23.77 8.05 -20.05
CA MET A 115 23.87 7.53 -18.69
C MET A 115 24.58 8.51 -17.76
N GLU A 116 24.43 8.28 -16.47
CA GLU A 116 25.23 8.92 -15.42
C GLU A 116 26.71 8.72 -15.70
N LEU A 117 27.50 9.80 -15.70
CA LEU A 117 28.94 9.71 -15.77
C LEU A 117 29.49 9.33 -14.39
N VAL A 118 29.85 8.06 -14.22
CA VAL A 118 30.37 7.54 -12.97
C VAL A 118 31.89 7.69 -12.93
N GLU A 119 32.40 8.49 -12.00
CA GLU A 119 33.83 8.66 -11.77
C GLU A 119 34.38 7.52 -10.88
N GLY A 120 35.67 7.22 -11.00
CA GLY A 120 36.37 6.19 -10.24
C GLY A 120 36.76 4.98 -11.08
N PRO A 121 37.66 4.13 -10.53
CA PRO A 121 38.14 2.93 -11.21
C PRO A 121 37.06 1.84 -11.27
N THR A 122 37.18 0.96 -12.24
CA THR A 122 36.41 -0.27 -12.28
C THR A 122 36.89 -1.23 -11.20
N LEU A 123 36.02 -2.13 -10.77
CA LEU A 123 36.39 -3.18 -9.81
C LEU A 123 37.47 -4.10 -10.40
N ALA A 124 37.47 -4.33 -11.73
CA ALA A 124 38.53 -5.06 -12.44
C ALA A 124 39.90 -4.41 -12.30
N GLU A 125 39.98 -3.07 -12.39
CA GLU A 125 41.23 -2.32 -12.21
C GLU A 125 41.75 -2.39 -10.76
N ARG A 126 40.83 -2.46 -9.80
CA ARG A 126 41.15 -2.57 -8.39
C ARG A 126 41.65 -3.97 -8.01
N ILE A 127 40.96 -5.03 -8.49
CA ILE A 127 41.33 -6.44 -8.27
C ILE A 127 42.73 -6.72 -8.82
N ARG A 128 43.10 -6.13 -9.93
CA ARG A 128 44.46 -6.27 -10.49
C ARG A 128 45.57 -5.74 -9.56
N LYS A 129 45.25 -4.90 -8.59
CA LYS A 129 46.20 -4.41 -7.57
C LYS A 129 46.39 -5.34 -6.38
N GLY A 130 45.61 -6.43 -6.32
CA GLY A 130 45.63 -7.45 -5.29
C GLY A 130 44.28 -7.68 -4.62
N PRO A 131 44.18 -8.68 -3.72
CA PRO A 131 42.96 -8.98 -3.00
C PRO A 131 42.56 -7.85 -2.04
N PHE A 132 41.25 -7.73 -1.83
CA PHE A 132 40.70 -6.71 -0.94
C PHE A 132 40.73 -7.15 0.53
N PRO A 133 40.87 -6.24 1.49
CA PRO A 133 40.57 -6.52 2.88
C PRO A 133 39.14 -7.01 3.06
N LEU A 134 38.91 -7.93 4.00
CA LEU A 134 37.59 -8.53 4.21
C LEU A 134 36.50 -7.49 4.44
N CYS A 135 36.74 -6.46 5.25
CA CYS A 135 35.76 -5.40 5.51
C CYS A 135 35.36 -4.63 4.24
N GLU A 136 36.30 -4.36 3.35
CA GLU A 136 36.05 -3.70 2.08
C GLU A 136 35.34 -4.63 1.08
N THR A 137 35.74 -5.91 1.05
CA THR A 137 35.05 -6.95 0.27
C THR A 137 33.57 -7.04 0.65
N LEU A 138 33.26 -7.07 1.96
CA LEU A 138 31.92 -7.10 2.48
C LEU A 138 31.11 -5.84 2.11
N ALA A 139 31.74 -4.66 2.25
CA ALA A 139 31.08 -3.40 1.94
C ALA A 139 30.69 -3.26 0.46
N ILE A 140 31.59 -3.69 -0.45
CA ILE A 140 31.34 -3.71 -1.90
C ILE A 140 30.30 -4.76 -2.26
N ALA A 141 30.40 -5.97 -1.70
CA ALA A 141 29.49 -7.07 -1.95
C ALA A 141 28.03 -6.71 -1.58
N ARG A 142 27.82 -6.08 -0.43
CA ARG A 142 26.48 -5.62 -0.02
C ARG A 142 25.87 -4.64 -1.03
N GLN A 143 26.64 -3.71 -1.54
CA GLN A 143 26.19 -2.72 -2.49
C GLN A 143 25.86 -3.34 -3.86
N ILE A 144 26.66 -4.29 -4.33
CA ILE A 144 26.37 -5.04 -5.57
C ILE A 144 25.10 -5.87 -5.40
N ALA A 145 24.96 -6.58 -4.26
CA ALA A 145 23.77 -7.37 -3.97
C ALA A 145 22.51 -6.50 -3.91
N SER A 146 22.58 -5.32 -3.30
CA SER A 146 21.48 -4.36 -3.24
C SER A 146 21.06 -3.85 -4.64
N ALA A 147 22.04 -3.60 -5.53
CA ALA A 147 21.77 -3.22 -6.91
C ALA A 147 21.06 -4.32 -7.70
N LEU A 148 21.56 -5.56 -7.59
CA LEU A 148 20.98 -6.72 -8.26
C LEU A 148 19.57 -7.01 -7.74
N ASP A 149 19.35 -6.95 -6.42
CA ASP A 149 18.05 -7.16 -5.80
C ASP A 149 17.00 -6.17 -6.32
N ALA A 150 17.33 -4.88 -6.36
CA ALA A 150 16.46 -3.84 -6.89
C ALA A 150 16.08 -4.05 -8.37
N ALA A 151 16.99 -4.60 -9.19
CA ALA A 151 16.73 -4.92 -10.58
C ALA A 151 15.89 -6.19 -10.72
N HIS A 152 16.21 -7.25 -9.96
CA HIS A 152 15.52 -8.53 -9.98
C HIS A 152 14.06 -8.42 -9.53
N GLN A 153 13.76 -7.54 -8.56
CA GLN A 153 12.39 -7.23 -8.11
C GLN A 153 11.53 -6.62 -9.23
N ARG A 154 12.17 -6.01 -10.25
CA ARG A 154 11.50 -5.48 -11.44
C ARG A 154 11.58 -6.41 -12.66
N GLY A 155 12.02 -7.65 -12.45
CA GLY A 155 12.16 -8.63 -13.52
C GLY A 155 13.34 -8.37 -14.46
N ILE A 156 14.28 -7.51 -14.09
CA ILE A 156 15.45 -7.17 -14.91
C ILE A 156 16.64 -8.00 -14.43
N VAL A 157 17.20 -8.83 -15.30
CA VAL A 157 18.39 -9.64 -15.08
C VAL A 157 19.57 -9.01 -15.80
N HIS A 158 20.73 -8.91 -15.15
CA HIS A 158 21.91 -8.23 -15.69
C HIS A 158 22.57 -9.00 -16.84
N ARG A 159 22.70 -10.31 -16.71
CA ARG A 159 23.20 -11.29 -17.69
C ARG A 159 24.67 -11.15 -18.12
N ASP A 160 25.35 -10.05 -17.85
CA ASP A 160 26.79 -9.80 -18.14
C ASP A 160 27.47 -9.15 -16.93
N LEU A 161 27.17 -9.59 -15.73
CA LEU A 161 27.79 -9.06 -14.51
C LEU A 161 29.25 -9.51 -14.43
N LYS A 162 30.18 -8.53 -14.35
CA LYS A 162 31.62 -8.74 -14.26
C LYS A 162 32.30 -7.54 -13.60
N PRO A 163 33.52 -7.67 -13.05
CA PRO A 163 34.23 -6.57 -12.39
C PRO A 163 34.42 -5.32 -13.26
N ALA A 164 34.48 -5.46 -14.58
CA ALA A 164 34.58 -4.32 -15.50
C ALA A 164 33.29 -3.48 -15.57
N ASN A 165 32.13 -4.09 -15.25
CA ASN A 165 30.82 -3.44 -15.22
C ASN A 165 30.44 -2.94 -13.81
N VAL A 166 31.43 -2.88 -12.89
CA VAL A 166 31.22 -2.34 -11.55
C VAL A 166 32.26 -1.25 -11.31
N LYS A 167 31.82 -0.03 -11.00
CA LYS A 167 32.71 1.08 -10.63
C LYS A 167 32.62 1.39 -9.14
N VAL A 168 33.75 1.78 -8.56
CA VAL A 168 33.84 2.21 -7.17
C VAL A 168 34.27 3.66 -7.13
N LYS A 169 33.38 4.52 -6.66
CA LYS A 169 33.58 5.96 -6.54
C LYS A 169 34.60 6.28 -5.44
N PRO A 170 35.21 7.48 -5.43
CA PRO A 170 36.15 7.89 -4.40
C PRO A 170 35.56 7.88 -2.98
N ASP A 171 34.26 8.07 -2.82
CA ASP A 171 33.51 8.02 -1.55
C ASP A 171 33.18 6.58 -1.09
N GLY A 172 33.62 5.56 -1.85
CA GLY A 172 33.32 4.15 -1.57
C GLY A 172 31.95 3.66 -2.09
N ALA A 173 31.16 4.52 -2.71
CA ALA A 173 29.91 4.11 -3.33
C ALA A 173 30.15 3.27 -4.58
N VAL A 174 29.41 2.17 -4.71
CA VAL A 174 29.47 1.26 -5.84
C VAL A 174 28.38 1.59 -6.85
N LYS A 175 28.71 1.58 -8.12
CA LYS A 175 27.76 1.69 -9.23
C LYS A 175 27.90 0.51 -10.18
N VAL A 176 26.81 -0.25 -10.35
CA VAL A 176 26.72 -1.32 -11.35
C VAL A 176 26.26 -0.73 -12.67
N LEU A 177 26.96 -1.03 -13.74
CA LEU A 177 26.78 -0.50 -15.08
C LEU A 177 26.12 -1.56 -15.99
N ASP A 178 25.54 -1.14 -17.11
CA ASP A 178 25.14 -1.99 -18.24
C ASP A 178 24.15 -3.13 -17.94
N PHE A 179 23.10 -2.86 -17.17
CA PHE A 179 22.02 -3.83 -16.94
C PHE A 179 21.32 -4.22 -18.24
N GLY A 180 21.07 -5.54 -18.42
CA GLY A 180 20.12 -6.11 -19.38
C GLY A 180 20.39 -5.86 -20.88
N LEU A 181 21.50 -5.24 -21.26
CA LEU A 181 21.81 -4.85 -22.64
C LEU A 181 22.49 -5.98 -23.47
N ALA A 182 22.62 -7.18 -22.94
CA ALA A 182 23.22 -8.32 -23.63
C ALA A 182 22.16 -9.15 -24.37
N HIS A 183 22.38 -9.37 -25.67
CA HIS A 183 21.51 -10.17 -26.56
C HIS A 183 21.21 -11.56 -26.00
N SER A 184 19.90 -11.93 -25.88
CA SER A 184 19.47 -13.33 -25.78
C SER A 184 19.25 -13.93 -27.17
N PRO A 185 19.61 -15.21 -27.40
CA PRO A 185 19.24 -15.90 -28.62
C PRO A 185 17.72 -15.98 -28.76
N LYS A 186 17.23 -15.92 -29.97
CA LYS A 186 15.80 -15.95 -30.36
C LYS A 186 15.07 -17.14 -29.74
N THR A 187 14.07 -16.91 -28.93
CA THR A 187 12.96 -17.85 -28.76
C THR A 187 11.91 -17.49 -29.80
N GLY A 188 11.80 -18.36 -30.82
CA GLY A 188 10.77 -18.27 -31.86
C GLY A 188 9.38 -18.54 -31.29
N ALA A 189 8.36 -17.95 -31.89
CA ALA A 189 6.97 -18.32 -31.71
C ALA A 189 6.72 -19.80 -32.11
N PRO A 190 5.73 -20.49 -31.55
CA PRO A 190 5.48 -21.91 -31.82
C PRO A 190 4.86 -22.08 -33.23
N GLY A 191 5.59 -22.75 -34.11
CA GLY A 191 5.11 -23.15 -35.44
C GLY A 191 6.29 -23.67 -36.28
N ASP A 192 6.26 -24.99 -36.53
CA ASP A 192 6.98 -25.80 -37.48
C ASP A 192 8.32 -26.45 -37.05
N ASP A 193 8.24 -27.79 -37.11
CA ASP A 193 9.26 -28.77 -36.88
C ASP A 193 10.51 -28.61 -37.78
N GLU A 194 11.70 -28.62 -37.17
CA GLU A 194 12.87 -29.42 -37.55
C GLU A 194 14.05 -29.15 -36.60
N PRO A 195 14.87 -30.20 -36.27
CA PRO A 195 15.97 -30.05 -35.31
C PRO A 195 17.24 -29.61 -36.05
N THR A 196 17.64 -28.36 -35.82
CA THR A 196 18.99 -27.94 -36.28
C THR A 196 19.80 -27.38 -35.11
N HIS A 197 20.79 -28.16 -34.70
CA HIS A 197 21.95 -27.68 -33.97
C HIS A 197 22.55 -26.48 -34.70
N SER A 198 22.62 -25.31 -34.04
CA SER A 198 23.40 -24.21 -34.54
C SER A 198 24.02 -23.41 -33.40
N LEU A 199 25.20 -23.84 -32.98
CA LEU A 199 26.21 -22.97 -32.43
C LEU A 199 26.64 -22.02 -33.55
N THR A 200 26.24 -20.77 -33.52
CA THR A 200 26.76 -19.76 -34.46
C THR A 200 28.18 -19.40 -34.05
N VAL A 201 29.12 -20.19 -34.54
CA VAL A 201 30.52 -19.82 -34.67
C VAL A 201 30.60 -18.87 -35.85
N THR A 202 30.74 -17.53 -35.58
CA THR A 202 31.13 -16.62 -36.62
C THR A 202 32.53 -16.98 -37.16
N GLN A 203 32.71 -16.93 -38.45
CA GLN A 203 33.94 -17.30 -39.21
C GLN A 203 35.22 -16.54 -38.81
N ALA A 204 35.38 -16.11 -37.57
CA ALA A 204 36.60 -15.47 -37.06
C ALA A 204 36.92 -15.83 -35.62
N GLY A 205 36.55 -16.95 -35.10
CA GLY A 205 37.10 -17.48 -33.83
C GLY A 205 36.96 -16.59 -32.58
N ALA A 206 36.06 -15.63 -32.54
CA ALA A 206 35.82 -14.74 -31.40
C ALA A 206 34.46 -15.10 -30.76
N ILE A 207 34.48 -15.73 -29.61
CA ILE A 207 33.32 -15.92 -28.73
C ILE A 207 32.95 -14.52 -28.23
N LEU A 208 31.75 -14.01 -28.60
CA LEU A 208 31.24 -12.69 -28.20
C LEU A 208 30.77 -12.79 -26.74
N GLY A 209 31.55 -12.21 -25.81
CA GLY A 209 31.32 -12.16 -24.37
C GLY A 209 32.52 -12.68 -23.59
N THR A 210 32.71 -12.24 -22.36
CA THR A 210 33.82 -12.73 -21.51
C THR A 210 33.37 -14.02 -20.82
N PRO A 211 33.76 -15.21 -21.30
CA PRO A 211 33.19 -16.48 -20.82
C PRO A 211 33.46 -16.78 -19.34
N ALA A 212 34.36 -16.02 -18.74
CA ALA A 212 34.93 -16.27 -17.41
C ALA A 212 33.98 -16.02 -16.21
N TYR A 213 32.87 -15.27 -16.39
CA TYR A 213 31.86 -15.01 -15.35
C TYR A 213 30.49 -15.58 -15.69
N MET A 214 30.38 -16.21 -16.85
CA MET A 214 29.14 -16.75 -17.37
C MET A 214 28.68 -17.94 -16.52
N ALA A 215 27.42 -18.01 -16.20
CA ALA A 215 26.85 -19.12 -15.46
C ALA A 215 26.82 -20.39 -16.33
N PRO A 216 26.93 -21.63 -15.75
CA PRO A 216 26.93 -22.86 -16.51
C PRO A 216 25.74 -23.02 -17.46
N GLU A 217 24.51 -22.69 -17.01
CA GLU A 217 23.29 -22.74 -17.80
C GLU A 217 23.31 -21.75 -18.96
N GLN A 218 23.91 -20.57 -18.74
CA GLN A 218 24.09 -19.54 -19.78
C GLN A 218 25.11 -19.99 -20.86
N ALA A 219 26.19 -20.65 -20.44
CA ALA A 219 27.20 -21.22 -21.35
C ALA A 219 26.64 -22.39 -22.18
N LEU A 220 25.66 -23.12 -21.67
CA LEU A 220 24.95 -24.24 -22.33
C LEU A 220 23.76 -23.77 -23.19
N GLY A 221 23.46 -22.47 -23.24
CA GLY A 221 22.33 -21.93 -24.01
C GLY A 221 20.94 -22.28 -23.43
N GLN A 222 20.87 -22.64 -22.15
CA GLN A 222 19.63 -22.94 -21.46
C GLN A 222 18.89 -21.64 -21.02
N ASP A 223 17.66 -21.77 -20.52
CA ASP A 223 16.91 -20.64 -20.00
C ASP A 223 17.64 -19.99 -18.82
N VAL A 224 17.88 -18.68 -18.94
CA VAL A 224 18.66 -17.88 -17.99
C VAL A 224 17.72 -16.98 -17.17
N ASP A 225 17.65 -17.23 -15.87
CA ASP A 225 16.95 -16.37 -14.91
C ASP A 225 17.92 -15.57 -14.01
N LYS A 226 17.39 -14.88 -12.99
CA LYS A 226 18.16 -14.06 -12.05
C LYS A 226 19.29 -14.80 -11.32
N ARG A 227 19.27 -16.14 -11.28
CA ARG A 227 20.30 -16.95 -10.64
C ARG A 227 21.63 -16.99 -11.41
N ALA A 228 21.63 -16.59 -12.69
CA ALA A 228 22.86 -16.38 -13.43
C ALA A 228 23.67 -15.18 -12.89
N ASP A 229 23.00 -14.09 -12.49
CA ASP A 229 23.65 -12.96 -11.84
C ASP A 229 24.22 -13.34 -10.46
N ILE A 230 23.56 -14.25 -9.74
CA ILE A 230 24.04 -14.76 -8.45
C ILE A 230 25.33 -15.58 -8.61
N TRP A 231 25.45 -16.37 -9.67
CA TRP A 231 26.69 -17.05 -10.03
C TRP A 231 27.82 -16.05 -10.30
N ALA A 232 27.57 -15.06 -11.16
CA ALA A 232 28.53 -14.02 -11.50
C ALA A 232 28.95 -13.19 -10.27
N PHE A 233 28.01 -12.85 -9.40
CA PHE A 233 28.27 -12.21 -8.11
C PHE A 233 29.18 -13.06 -7.23
N GLY A 234 28.95 -14.38 -7.13
CA GLY A 234 29.79 -15.29 -6.40
C GLY A 234 31.25 -15.32 -6.93
N LEU A 235 31.43 -15.33 -8.26
CA LEU A 235 32.77 -15.26 -8.87
C LEU A 235 33.46 -13.93 -8.57
N ILE A 236 32.76 -12.80 -8.64
CA ILE A 236 33.30 -11.48 -8.28
C ILE A 236 33.72 -11.44 -6.81
N LEU A 237 32.90 -11.95 -5.91
CA LEU A 237 33.18 -12.00 -4.49
C LEU A 237 34.40 -12.87 -4.17
N TYR A 238 34.51 -14.02 -4.85
CA TYR A 238 35.68 -14.88 -4.73
C TYR A 238 36.97 -14.19 -5.21
N GLU A 239 36.91 -13.53 -6.37
CA GLU A 239 38.06 -12.83 -6.96
C GLU A 239 38.51 -11.63 -6.13
N MET A 240 37.57 -10.86 -5.55
CA MET A 240 37.87 -9.79 -4.60
C MET A 240 38.62 -10.31 -3.36
N ALA A 241 38.18 -11.45 -2.81
CA ALA A 241 38.73 -12.01 -1.60
C ALA A 241 40.08 -12.70 -1.77
N THR A 242 40.34 -13.25 -2.96
CA THR A 242 41.54 -14.11 -3.22
C THR A 242 42.53 -13.49 -4.18
N GLY A 243 42.15 -12.43 -4.89
CA GLY A 243 42.94 -11.81 -5.96
C GLY A 243 43.01 -12.63 -7.27
N ALA A 244 42.31 -13.76 -7.33
CA ALA A 244 42.35 -14.67 -8.47
C ALA A 244 40.98 -15.35 -8.69
N ARG A 245 40.68 -15.71 -9.91
CA ARG A 245 39.46 -16.49 -10.25
C ARG A 245 39.65 -17.98 -9.98
N PRO A 246 38.55 -18.71 -9.75
CA PRO A 246 38.63 -20.18 -9.73
C PRO A 246 39.10 -20.73 -11.08
N SER A 247 39.98 -21.75 -11.09
CA SER A 247 40.41 -22.39 -12.32
C SER A 247 39.26 -23.12 -13.02
N PRO A 248 39.13 -23.00 -14.33
CA PRO A 248 38.14 -23.79 -15.06
C PRO A 248 38.37 -25.28 -14.85
N GLY A 249 37.46 -25.99 -14.21
CA GLY A 249 37.55 -27.43 -13.91
C GLY A 249 37.79 -27.78 -12.43
N ASP A 250 38.67 -27.08 -11.73
CA ASP A 250 39.06 -27.42 -10.35
C ASP A 250 38.18 -26.77 -9.27
N GLY A 251 37.38 -25.74 -9.67
CA GLY A 251 36.52 -25.00 -8.74
C GLY A 251 37.25 -24.08 -7.78
N PRO A 252 36.55 -23.51 -6.75
CA PRO A 252 37.15 -22.63 -5.78
C PRO A 252 38.13 -23.30 -4.84
N VAL A 253 39.29 -22.65 -4.61
CA VAL A 253 40.26 -23.10 -3.60
C VAL A 253 39.84 -22.53 -2.25
N TRP A 254 39.07 -23.28 -1.48
CA TRP A 254 38.39 -22.82 -0.27
C TRP A 254 39.34 -22.37 0.85
N ASP A 255 40.59 -22.90 0.90
CA ASP A 255 41.59 -22.49 1.91
C ASP A 255 42.05 -21.04 1.75
N ARG A 256 41.96 -20.48 0.53
CA ARG A 256 42.25 -19.04 0.28
C ARG A 256 41.10 -18.11 0.56
N VAL A 257 39.89 -18.65 0.79
CA VAL A 257 38.68 -17.86 1.04
C VAL A 257 38.53 -17.62 2.55
N PRO A 258 38.37 -16.36 3.00
CA PRO A 258 38.07 -16.05 4.40
C PRO A 258 36.85 -16.86 4.87
N ALA A 259 36.91 -17.39 6.09
CA ALA A 259 35.85 -18.26 6.64
C ALA A 259 34.46 -17.60 6.61
N ALA A 260 34.40 -16.29 6.83
CA ALA A 260 33.15 -15.51 6.81
C ALA A 260 32.45 -15.50 5.44
N LEU A 261 33.18 -15.67 4.32
CA LEU A 261 32.62 -15.64 2.96
C LEU A 261 32.22 -17.02 2.44
N ARG A 262 32.72 -18.09 3.05
CA ARG A 262 32.55 -19.47 2.57
C ARG A 262 31.05 -19.88 2.48
N PRO A 263 30.19 -19.61 3.48
CA PRO A 263 28.77 -20.02 3.41
C PRO A 263 28.04 -19.42 2.22
N LEU A 264 28.25 -18.12 1.96
CA LEU A 264 27.64 -17.45 0.82
C LEU A 264 28.21 -17.94 -0.51
N LEU A 265 29.54 -18.04 -0.64
CA LEU A 265 30.19 -18.48 -1.87
C LEU A 265 29.80 -19.91 -2.25
N ILE A 266 29.69 -20.82 -1.27
CA ILE A 266 29.20 -22.20 -1.52
C ILE A 266 27.81 -22.19 -2.15
N ARG A 267 26.91 -21.30 -1.70
CA ARG A 267 25.55 -21.19 -2.24
C ARG A 267 25.50 -20.47 -3.58
N CYS A 268 26.34 -19.45 -3.80
CA CYS A 268 26.37 -18.74 -5.08
C CYS A 268 26.98 -19.59 -6.22
N LEU A 269 28.02 -20.39 -5.92
CA LEU A 269 28.79 -21.12 -6.90
C LEU A 269 28.34 -22.59 -7.09
N GLN A 270 27.05 -22.88 -6.85
CA GLN A 270 26.44 -24.15 -7.21
C GLN A 270 26.27 -24.26 -8.73
N LYS A 271 26.74 -25.35 -9.34
CA LYS A 271 26.62 -25.55 -10.79
C LYS A 271 25.16 -25.64 -11.24
N ASP A 272 24.33 -26.36 -10.46
CA ASP A 272 22.89 -26.45 -10.68
C ASP A 272 22.16 -25.22 -10.12
N PRO A 273 21.46 -24.44 -10.96
CA PRO A 273 20.69 -23.30 -10.50
C PRO A 273 19.65 -23.62 -9.42
N ALA A 274 19.13 -24.87 -9.38
CA ALA A 274 18.14 -25.26 -8.38
C ALA A 274 18.71 -25.30 -6.94
N HIS A 275 20.00 -25.57 -6.81
CA HIS A 275 20.72 -25.60 -5.53
C HIS A 275 21.45 -24.30 -5.18
N ARG A 276 21.43 -23.32 -6.10
CA ARG A 276 22.03 -21.99 -5.90
C ARG A 276 21.17 -21.16 -4.97
N LEU A 277 21.75 -20.09 -4.41
CA LEU A 277 20.98 -19.07 -3.68
C LEU A 277 19.78 -18.64 -4.53
N ARG A 278 18.57 -18.64 -3.93
CA ARG A 278 17.33 -18.41 -4.67
C ARG A 278 17.13 -16.94 -5.03
N ASP A 279 17.55 -16.06 -4.14
CA ASP A 279 17.45 -14.60 -4.29
C ASP A 279 18.75 -13.94 -3.83
N ILE A 280 19.17 -12.90 -4.56
CA ILE A 280 20.37 -12.14 -4.20
C ILE A 280 20.14 -11.30 -2.95
N GLY A 281 18.89 -10.93 -2.64
CA GLY A 281 18.49 -10.25 -1.41
C GLY A 281 18.84 -11.03 -0.13
N ASP A 282 19.06 -12.35 -0.22
CA ASP A 282 19.49 -13.18 0.91
C ASP A 282 21.02 -13.10 1.17
N ALA A 283 21.81 -12.62 0.20
CA ALA A 283 23.27 -12.57 0.32
C ALA A 283 23.79 -11.71 1.49
N PRO A 284 23.24 -10.51 1.79
CA PRO A 284 23.67 -9.70 2.95
C PRO A 284 23.57 -10.44 4.28
N PHE A 285 22.53 -11.26 4.48
CA PHE A 285 22.33 -12.03 5.73
C PHE A 285 23.43 -13.07 5.95
N LEU A 286 23.88 -13.70 4.88
CA LEU A 286 24.97 -14.70 4.93
C LEU A 286 26.36 -14.04 5.09
N LEU A 287 26.48 -12.73 4.80
CA LEU A 287 27.71 -11.97 5.01
C LEU A 287 27.88 -11.48 6.46
N ASP A 288 26.83 -11.52 7.28
CA ASP A 288 26.84 -11.08 8.68
C ASP A 288 27.10 -12.24 9.67
N GLU A 289 27.14 -13.50 9.23
CA GLU A 289 27.45 -14.66 10.05
C GLU A 289 28.98 -14.78 10.26
N THR A 290 29.50 -14.38 11.43
CA THR A 290 30.90 -14.55 11.81
C THR A 290 31.08 -15.86 12.61
N PRO A 291 31.87 -16.84 12.15
CA PRO A 291 32.15 -18.04 12.95
C PRO A 291 33.12 -17.73 14.09
N PRO A 292 32.96 -18.34 15.28
CA PRO A 292 33.89 -18.13 16.39
C PRO A 292 35.25 -18.81 16.14
N ALA A 293 36.32 -18.08 16.48
CA ALA A 293 37.71 -18.53 16.32
C ALA A 293 38.08 -19.70 17.25
N ALA A 294 38.62 -20.79 16.68
CA ALA A 294 39.15 -21.92 17.42
C ALA A 294 40.53 -21.59 18.01
N ARG A 295 40.76 -21.91 19.27
CA ARG A 295 42.07 -21.84 19.95
C ARG A 295 42.71 -23.21 20.13
N PRO A 296 44.07 -23.35 20.05
CA PRO A 296 44.75 -24.67 20.13
C PRO A 296 44.92 -25.12 21.58
N ALA A 297 45.01 -26.45 21.76
CA ALA A 297 45.12 -27.12 23.03
C ALA A 297 46.59 -27.23 23.50
N ALA A 298 46.86 -27.06 24.76
CA ALA A 298 48.15 -27.34 25.44
C ALA A 298 47.95 -28.13 26.74
N ALA A 299 48.94 -28.96 27.07
CA ALA A 299 48.95 -30.06 28.04
C ALA A 299 48.92 -29.67 29.52
N ARG A 300 48.42 -30.60 30.36
CA ARG A 300 48.15 -30.45 31.80
C ARG A 300 49.28 -30.90 32.73
N PRO A 301 49.41 -30.31 33.96
CA PRO A 301 49.81 -31.01 35.13
C PRO A 301 48.85 -30.89 36.36
N TRP A 302 48.89 -31.83 37.24
CA TRP A 302 47.88 -32.32 38.17
C TRP A 302 47.66 -31.57 39.52
N TRP A 303 48.33 -30.51 39.81
CA TRP A 303 48.05 -29.67 41.01
C TRP A 303 46.83 -28.72 40.83
N ILE A 304 46.10 -28.91 39.72
CA ILE A 304 44.96 -28.13 39.29
C ILE A 304 43.63 -28.59 39.98
N VAL A 305 43.57 -29.78 40.58
CA VAL A 305 42.32 -30.35 41.07
C VAL A 305 41.74 -29.60 42.33
N ALA A 306 42.55 -28.97 43.12
CA ALA A 306 42.08 -28.18 44.30
C ALA A 306 41.67 -26.76 43.92
N THR A 307 42.27 -26.14 42.87
CA THR A 307 41.88 -24.88 42.31
C THR A 307 40.63 -25.01 41.43
N VAL A 308 40.37 -26.19 40.83
CA VAL A 308 39.22 -26.49 40.00
C VAL A 308 37.91 -26.46 40.78
N ALA A 309 37.88 -26.91 42.04
CA ALA A 309 36.65 -26.83 42.86
C ALA A 309 36.29 -25.41 43.25
N LEU A 310 37.26 -24.53 43.49
CA LEU A 310 37.03 -23.10 43.79
C LEU A 310 36.69 -22.32 42.54
N LEU A 311 37.30 -22.68 41.39
CA LEU A 311 37.04 -22.10 40.11
C LEU A 311 35.67 -22.60 39.52
N LEU A 312 35.25 -23.81 39.86
CA LEU A 312 33.90 -24.29 39.47
C LEU A 312 32.80 -23.57 40.24
N ALA A 313 32.98 -23.20 41.49
CA ALA A 313 32.04 -22.38 42.23
C ALA A 313 32.06 -20.91 41.76
N ALA A 314 33.22 -20.34 41.50
CA ALA A 314 33.39 -19.01 40.89
C ALA A 314 32.91 -19.04 39.40
N GLY A 315 33.17 -20.13 38.67
CA GLY A 315 32.71 -20.37 37.32
C GLY A 315 31.20 -20.55 37.21
N ALA A 316 30.55 -21.13 38.20
CA ALA A 316 29.07 -21.23 38.22
C ALA A 316 28.41 -19.87 38.46
N VAL A 317 29.03 -18.99 39.26
CA VAL A 317 28.55 -17.62 39.50
C VAL A 317 28.86 -16.72 38.28
N THR A 318 30.01 -16.88 37.64
CA THR A 318 30.37 -16.17 36.40
C THR A 318 29.66 -16.74 35.21
N TRP A 319 29.43 -18.04 35.11
CA TRP A 319 28.59 -18.66 34.06
C TRP A 319 27.13 -18.18 34.14
N SER A 320 26.56 -17.98 35.34
CA SER A 320 25.24 -17.38 35.47
C SER A 320 25.18 -15.91 35.04
N ARG A 321 26.32 -15.19 35.13
CA ARG A 321 26.43 -13.79 34.65
C ARG A 321 26.90 -13.67 33.19
N PHE A 322 27.55 -14.70 32.66
CA PHE A 322 28.04 -14.77 31.26
C PHE A 322 27.37 -15.87 30.47
N ARG A 323 26.14 -16.29 30.83
CA ARG A 323 25.34 -17.01 29.88
C ARG A 323 25.22 -16.12 28.63
N PRO A 324 25.72 -16.57 27.44
CA PRO A 324 25.40 -15.86 26.22
C PRO A 324 23.88 -15.77 26.19
N ALA A 325 23.35 -14.57 26.03
CA ALA A 325 21.93 -14.40 25.78
C ALA A 325 21.54 -15.40 24.68
N PRO A 326 20.42 -16.13 24.83
CA PRO A 326 19.98 -17.07 23.80
C PRO A 326 20.07 -16.34 22.47
N ASN A 327 20.69 -16.97 21.46
CA ASN A 327 20.90 -16.38 20.13
C ASN A 327 19.70 -15.54 19.76
N ALA A 328 19.87 -14.22 19.71
CA ALA A 328 18.79 -13.32 19.35
C ALA A 328 18.37 -13.75 17.94
N GLN A 329 17.17 -14.31 17.84
CA GLN A 329 16.62 -14.66 16.55
C GLN A 329 16.64 -13.41 15.68
N PRO A 330 17.09 -13.49 14.42
CA PRO A 330 17.19 -12.32 13.56
C PRO A 330 15.79 -11.71 13.33
N VAL A 331 15.76 -10.42 13.16
CA VAL A 331 14.53 -9.73 12.72
C VAL A 331 14.29 -10.07 11.27
N LEU A 332 13.18 -10.76 10.97
CA LEU A 332 12.79 -11.06 9.61
C LEU A 332 11.69 -10.10 9.16
N ARG A 333 11.81 -9.60 7.93
CA ARG A 333 10.81 -8.76 7.28
C ARG A 333 10.23 -9.51 6.08
N LEU A 334 8.93 -9.75 6.10
CA LEU A 334 8.22 -10.52 5.10
C LEU A 334 7.03 -9.70 4.57
N GLU A 335 6.45 -10.16 3.48
CA GLU A 335 5.27 -9.56 2.89
C GLU A 335 4.17 -10.60 2.68
N ILE A 336 2.93 -10.19 2.89
CA ILE A 336 1.76 -10.97 2.55
C ILE A 336 1.04 -10.25 1.42
N THR A 337 0.94 -10.88 0.26
CA THR A 337 0.15 -10.38 -0.87
C THR A 337 -1.28 -10.92 -0.78
N PRO A 338 -2.30 -10.16 -1.18
CA PRO A 338 -3.66 -10.69 -1.27
C PRO A 338 -3.76 -11.74 -2.39
N PRO A 339 -4.80 -12.58 -2.41
CA PRO A 339 -5.07 -13.47 -3.51
C PRO A 339 -5.21 -12.73 -4.86
N PRO A 340 -4.98 -13.39 -6.01
CA PRO A 340 -5.17 -12.77 -7.32
C PRO A 340 -6.55 -12.13 -7.45
N ASP A 341 -6.65 -11.04 -8.20
CA ASP A 341 -7.89 -10.26 -8.45
C ASP A 341 -8.63 -9.81 -7.19
N SER A 342 -7.91 -9.65 -6.09
CA SER A 342 -8.44 -9.19 -4.82
C SER A 342 -7.52 -8.17 -4.14
N ARG A 343 -8.02 -7.52 -3.08
CA ARG A 343 -7.25 -6.59 -2.26
C ARG A 343 -7.54 -6.83 -0.79
N PHE A 344 -6.63 -6.45 0.09
CA PHE A 344 -6.97 -6.37 1.50
C PHE A 344 -8.05 -5.32 1.70
N SER A 345 -9.11 -5.70 2.40
CA SER A 345 -10.14 -4.74 2.73
C SER A 345 -9.59 -3.76 3.76
N SER A 346 -9.65 -2.52 3.37
CA SER A 346 -9.58 -1.39 4.24
C SER A 346 -10.82 -0.59 3.91
N ALA A 347 -11.95 -1.06 4.37
CA ALA A 347 -13.14 -0.25 4.35
C ALA A 347 -12.77 1.12 4.90
N THR A 348 -13.37 2.18 4.36
CA THR A 348 -13.12 3.56 4.76
C THR A 348 -13.17 3.78 6.27
N ASN A 349 -13.64 2.80 7.01
CA ASN A 349 -13.92 2.86 8.44
C ASN A 349 -13.14 1.88 9.31
N ALA A 350 -12.49 0.83 8.75
CA ALA A 350 -11.76 -0.12 9.59
C ALA A 350 -10.85 -1.07 8.80
N SER A 351 -9.65 -1.33 9.30
CA SER A 351 -8.80 -2.38 8.75
C SER A 351 -9.23 -3.74 9.27
N GLY A 352 -9.27 -4.72 8.39
CA GLY A 352 -9.60 -6.08 8.75
C GLY A 352 -8.35 -6.95 8.91
N LEU A 353 -7.46 -6.67 9.86
CA LEU A 353 -6.30 -7.53 10.13
C LEU A 353 -6.16 -7.83 11.62
N ALA A 354 -5.75 -9.07 11.95
CA ALA A 354 -5.47 -9.53 13.30
C ALA A 354 -4.44 -10.66 13.28
N LEU A 355 -3.61 -10.76 14.33
CA LEU A 355 -2.68 -11.87 14.55
C LEU A 355 -3.20 -12.77 15.69
N SER A 356 -3.04 -14.08 15.52
CA SER A 356 -3.29 -15.01 16.65
C SER A 356 -2.30 -14.73 17.80
N PRO A 357 -2.70 -14.94 19.05
CA PRO A 357 -1.83 -14.68 20.21
C PRO A 357 -0.49 -15.41 20.11
N ASP A 358 -0.48 -16.64 19.62
CA ASP A 358 0.72 -17.46 19.41
C ASP A 358 1.57 -17.04 18.20
N GLY A 359 1.09 -16.10 17.40
CA GLY A 359 1.78 -15.60 16.21
C GLY A 359 1.82 -16.58 15.03
N ARG A 360 1.10 -17.70 15.09
CA ARG A 360 1.13 -18.71 14.01
C ARG A 360 0.21 -18.36 12.84
N ASN A 361 -0.83 -17.58 13.07
CA ASN A 361 -1.85 -17.28 12.08
C ASN A 361 -2.10 -15.78 11.97
N ALA A 362 -2.24 -15.29 10.75
CA ALA A 362 -2.76 -13.97 10.43
C ALA A 362 -4.18 -14.10 9.88
N ALA A 363 -5.13 -13.38 10.48
CA ALA A 363 -6.47 -13.22 9.95
C ALA A 363 -6.57 -11.86 9.25
N TYR A 364 -7.16 -11.83 8.08
CA TYR A 364 -7.38 -10.59 7.35
C TYR A 364 -8.62 -10.67 6.47
N VAL A 365 -9.20 -9.53 6.21
CA VAL A 365 -10.37 -9.39 5.35
C VAL A 365 -9.90 -9.08 3.94
N VAL A 366 -10.39 -9.84 2.98
CA VAL A 366 -10.12 -9.65 1.55
C VAL A 366 -11.39 -9.19 0.86
N ALA A 367 -11.29 -8.11 0.12
CA ALA A 367 -12.33 -7.65 -0.79
C ALA A 367 -12.07 -8.22 -2.19
N ALA A 368 -13.00 -8.98 -2.70
CA ALA A 368 -12.99 -9.51 -4.06
C ALA A 368 -14.34 -9.21 -4.72
N LYS A 369 -14.32 -8.62 -5.92
CA LYS A 369 -15.52 -8.24 -6.68
C LYS A 369 -16.52 -7.41 -5.85
N ARG A 370 -17.50 -8.05 -5.20
CA ARG A 370 -18.66 -7.39 -4.56
C ARG A 370 -18.74 -7.58 -3.05
N THR A 371 -17.91 -8.42 -2.47
CA THR A 371 -18.01 -8.77 -1.06
C THR A 371 -16.65 -8.85 -0.39
N THR A 372 -16.66 -8.72 0.92
CA THR A 372 -15.51 -8.99 1.76
C THR A 372 -15.67 -10.37 2.41
N ASN A 373 -14.57 -11.10 2.53
CA ASN A 373 -14.52 -12.38 3.21
C ASN A 373 -13.33 -12.43 4.17
N LEU A 374 -13.48 -13.20 5.23
CA LEU A 374 -12.40 -13.44 6.19
C LEU A 374 -11.48 -14.56 5.68
N TRP A 375 -10.20 -14.27 5.69
CA TRP A 375 -9.13 -15.21 5.33
C TRP A 375 -8.22 -15.45 6.51
N VAL A 376 -7.68 -16.64 6.58
CA VAL A 376 -6.63 -17.01 7.55
C VAL A 376 -5.43 -17.56 6.80
N ARG A 377 -4.26 -17.05 7.16
CA ARG A 377 -2.97 -17.48 6.64
C ARG A 377 -2.10 -18.02 7.77
N ALA A 378 -1.66 -19.26 7.63
CA ALA A 378 -0.61 -19.81 8.49
C ALA A 378 0.73 -19.16 8.11
N LEU A 379 1.42 -18.56 9.08
CA LEU A 379 2.68 -17.86 8.84
C LEU A 379 3.87 -18.80 8.68
N GLY A 380 3.78 -20.04 9.18
CA GLY A 380 4.84 -21.02 9.11
C GLY A 380 5.03 -21.66 7.74
N ASP A 381 3.95 -22.00 7.06
CA ASP A 381 3.96 -22.64 5.74
C ASP A 381 3.43 -21.75 4.61
N GLY A 382 2.90 -20.59 4.97
CA GLY A 382 2.38 -19.61 4.03
C GLY A 382 1.03 -19.97 3.41
N THR A 383 0.37 -21.06 3.83
CA THR A 383 -0.95 -21.44 3.32
C THR A 383 -2.02 -20.44 3.75
N ALA A 384 -2.87 -20.03 2.81
CA ALA A 384 -3.97 -19.10 3.06
C ALA A 384 -5.28 -19.73 2.61
N ARG A 385 -6.32 -19.59 3.42
CA ARG A 385 -7.66 -20.08 3.08
C ARG A 385 -8.74 -19.06 3.44
N MET A 386 -9.76 -18.98 2.63
CA MET A 386 -10.98 -18.26 2.95
C MET A 386 -11.78 -19.06 3.98
N LEU A 387 -12.44 -18.37 4.91
CA LEU A 387 -13.41 -18.98 5.82
C LEU A 387 -14.80 -18.84 5.20
N ASP A 388 -15.48 -19.96 5.06
CA ASP A 388 -16.81 -20.01 4.46
C ASP A 388 -17.86 -19.26 5.27
N SER A 389 -18.89 -18.76 4.59
CA SER A 389 -20.03 -18.02 5.21
C SER A 389 -19.59 -16.79 6.02
N THR A 390 -18.54 -16.11 5.57
CA THR A 390 -18.03 -14.87 6.18
C THR A 390 -18.22 -13.64 5.30
N GLU A 391 -19.22 -13.66 4.41
CA GLU A 391 -19.55 -12.55 3.53
C GLU A 391 -19.88 -11.29 4.34
N GLY A 392 -19.30 -10.16 3.93
CA GLY A 392 -19.44 -8.90 4.65
C GLY A 392 -18.58 -8.80 5.91
N ALA A 393 -17.64 -9.72 6.12
CA ALA A 393 -16.76 -9.70 7.29
C ALA A 393 -15.94 -8.42 7.40
N ALA A 394 -15.81 -7.92 8.62
CA ALA A 394 -14.99 -6.78 9.01
C ALA A 394 -14.47 -6.95 10.44
N LEU A 395 -13.38 -6.25 10.78
CA LEU A 395 -12.87 -6.11 12.15
C LEU A 395 -12.63 -7.44 12.88
N PRO A 396 -11.86 -8.38 12.32
CA PRO A 396 -11.60 -9.65 13.00
C PRO A 396 -10.73 -9.46 14.26
N PHE A 397 -10.97 -10.27 15.27
CA PHE A 397 -10.08 -10.41 16.43
C PHE A 397 -10.13 -11.84 16.98
N TRP A 398 -9.01 -12.29 17.51
CA TRP A 398 -8.83 -13.66 17.93
C TRP A 398 -9.35 -13.95 19.34
N SER A 399 -9.79 -15.19 19.56
CA SER A 399 -9.94 -15.72 20.92
C SER A 399 -8.56 -15.88 21.59
N PRO A 400 -8.47 -15.82 22.93
CA PRO A 400 -7.20 -15.92 23.66
C PRO A 400 -6.44 -17.24 23.42
N ASP A 401 -7.15 -18.32 23.08
CA ASP A 401 -6.58 -19.62 22.77
C ASP A 401 -6.22 -19.80 21.29
N GLY A 402 -6.48 -18.78 20.45
CA GLY A 402 -6.18 -18.80 19.02
C GLY A 402 -7.01 -19.78 18.19
N LYS A 403 -8.12 -20.32 18.72
CA LYS A 403 -8.94 -21.32 18.02
C LYS A 403 -10.16 -20.75 17.33
N SER A 404 -10.58 -19.55 17.67
CA SER A 404 -11.75 -18.88 17.10
C SER A 404 -11.42 -17.44 16.74
N ILE A 405 -12.17 -16.91 15.78
CA ILE A 405 -12.13 -15.51 15.37
C ILE A 405 -13.51 -14.91 15.55
N ALA A 406 -13.61 -13.79 16.27
CA ALA A 406 -14.79 -12.96 16.25
C ALA A 406 -14.66 -11.89 15.17
N PHE A 407 -15.76 -11.55 14.52
CA PHE A 407 -15.82 -10.57 13.44
C PHE A 407 -17.20 -9.95 13.32
N TYR A 408 -17.29 -8.79 12.71
CA TYR A 408 -18.55 -8.13 12.41
C TYR A 408 -18.99 -8.50 11.00
N ALA A 409 -20.27 -8.86 10.82
CA ALA A 409 -20.90 -9.04 9.50
C ALA A 409 -22.42 -8.90 9.62
N GLY A 410 -23.07 -8.27 8.65
CA GLY A 410 -24.51 -8.23 8.52
C GLY A 410 -25.27 -7.67 9.74
N GLY A 411 -24.71 -6.67 10.43
CA GLY A 411 -25.36 -6.10 11.63
C GLY A 411 -25.16 -6.93 12.90
N LYS A 412 -24.25 -7.88 12.91
CA LYS A 412 -24.03 -8.83 14.00
C LYS A 412 -22.54 -8.97 14.33
N LEU A 413 -22.23 -9.10 15.60
CA LEU A 413 -20.96 -9.65 16.04
C LEU A 413 -21.09 -11.18 16.03
N GLN A 414 -20.21 -11.82 15.30
CA GLN A 414 -20.21 -13.27 15.08
C GLN A 414 -18.87 -13.87 15.48
N ARG A 415 -18.84 -15.19 15.71
CA ARG A 415 -17.60 -15.94 15.85
C ARG A 415 -17.59 -17.15 14.92
N ILE A 416 -16.40 -17.52 14.46
CA ILE A 416 -16.14 -18.73 13.67
C ILE A 416 -14.97 -19.49 14.28
N ASP A 417 -15.09 -20.82 14.34
CA ASP A 417 -14.03 -21.69 14.84
C ASP A 417 -13.10 -22.08 13.66
N LEU A 418 -11.79 -22.09 13.89
CA LEU A 418 -10.83 -22.46 12.84
C LEU A 418 -10.95 -23.93 12.39
N ALA A 419 -11.49 -24.78 13.25
CA ALA A 419 -11.76 -26.18 12.92
C ALA A 419 -12.87 -26.36 11.86
N GLY A 420 -13.59 -25.28 11.55
CA GLY A 420 -14.70 -25.25 10.60
C GLY A 420 -16.07 -25.07 11.26
N GLY A 421 -17.10 -25.04 10.43
CA GLY A 421 -18.48 -24.80 10.84
C GLY A 421 -19.00 -23.41 10.45
N ALA A 422 -20.32 -23.22 10.54
CA ALA A 422 -20.95 -21.94 10.25
C ALA A 422 -20.67 -20.91 11.37
N PRO A 423 -20.56 -19.61 11.04
CA PRO A 423 -20.45 -18.57 12.05
C PRO A 423 -21.64 -18.56 13.01
N ARG A 424 -21.35 -18.31 14.27
CA ARG A 424 -22.36 -18.20 15.34
C ARG A 424 -22.52 -16.75 15.75
N THR A 425 -23.75 -16.25 15.82
CA THR A 425 -24.03 -14.90 16.31
C THR A 425 -23.77 -14.82 17.81
N ILE A 426 -22.98 -13.83 18.22
CA ILE A 426 -22.74 -13.48 19.63
C ILE A 426 -23.81 -12.48 20.07
N CYS A 427 -23.99 -11.39 19.31
CA CYS A 427 -25.03 -10.41 19.58
C CYS A 427 -25.36 -9.62 18.31
N GLU A 428 -26.52 -8.98 18.29
CA GLU A 428 -26.86 -7.98 17.31
C GLU A 428 -26.19 -6.65 17.66
N THR A 429 -25.53 -6.05 16.68
CA THR A 429 -24.90 -4.74 16.82
C THR A 429 -24.72 -4.13 15.44
N ARG A 430 -25.16 -2.91 15.24
CA ARG A 430 -25.16 -2.31 13.90
C ARG A 430 -23.78 -1.93 13.40
N LEU A 431 -22.88 -1.56 14.29
CA LEU A 431 -21.51 -1.24 13.94
C LEU A 431 -20.63 -1.41 15.18
N THR A 432 -19.58 -2.19 15.05
CA THR A 432 -18.50 -2.29 16.03
C THR A 432 -17.29 -1.50 15.55
N VAL A 433 -16.52 -0.98 16.49
CA VAL A 433 -15.25 -0.30 16.20
C VAL A 433 -14.15 -0.95 17.05
N GLY A 434 -13.57 -2.00 16.49
CA GLY A 434 -12.61 -2.83 17.20
C GLY A 434 -13.26 -3.75 18.24
N GLY A 435 -12.53 -4.80 18.62
CA GLY A 435 -12.94 -5.73 19.65
C GLY A 435 -11.75 -6.46 20.22
N SER A 436 -11.91 -7.00 21.43
CA SER A 436 -10.92 -7.82 22.11
C SER A 436 -11.60 -8.86 22.97
N TRP A 437 -11.01 -10.06 22.99
CA TRP A 437 -11.56 -11.22 23.67
C TRP A 437 -10.70 -11.55 24.89
N ALA A 438 -11.30 -11.45 26.08
CA ALA A 438 -10.63 -11.76 27.34
C ALA A 438 -10.62 -13.27 27.64
N PRO A 439 -9.65 -13.79 28.39
CA PRO A 439 -9.76 -15.08 29.03
C PRO A 439 -11.05 -15.17 29.86
N GLY A 440 -11.71 -16.34 29.87
CA GLY A 440 -13.00 -16.54 30.55
C GLY A 440 -14.23 -16.14 29.75
N GLY A 441 -14.07 -15.86 28.42
CA GLY A 441 -15.20 -15.73 27.50
C GLY A 441 -15.75 -14.32 27.33
N ARG A 442 -15.28 -13.33 28.09
CA ARG A 442 -15.73 -11.93 27.95
C ARG A 442 -15.18 -11.30 26.66
N ILE A 443 -16.06 -10.72 25.85
CA ILE A 443 -15.70 -9.88 24.70
C ILE A 443 -16.02 -8.43 25.03
N ILE A 444 -15.10 -7.52 24.71
CA ILE A 444 -15.32 -6.07 24.77
C ILE A 444 -15.17 -5.48 23.38
N TYR A 445 -16.02 -4.51 23.05
CA TYR A 445 -15.98 -3.85 21.72
C TYR A 445 -16.47 -2.40 21.81
N GLY A 446 -16.04 -1.56 20.86
CA GLY A 446 -16.51 -0.19 20.73
C GLY A 446 -17.83 -0.13 19.97
N GLY A 447 -18.79 0.63 20.46
CA GLY A 447 -20.01 0.93 19.73
C GLY A 447 -19.88 2.26 18.98
N TRP A 448 -20.62 2.43 17.88
CA TRP A 448 -20.59 3.66 17.11
C TRP A 448 -21.08 4.89 17.91
N SER A 449 -20.28 5.94 17.97
CA SER A 449 -20.55 7.19 18.71
C SER A 449 -20.98 6.93 20.16
N SER A 450 -20.33 5.99 20.84
CA SER A 450 -20.65 5.60 22.23
C SER A 450 -19.41 5.13 22.98
N GLY A 451 -19.57 4.66 24.20
CA GLY A 451 -18.55 3.98 24.96
C GLY A 451 -18.36 2.53 24.54
N LEU A 452 -17.57 1.79 25.31
CA LEU A 452 -17.37 0.37 25.12
C LEU A 452 -18.55 -0.44 25.66
N PHE A 453 -18.79 -1.59 25.02
CA PHE A 453 -19.71 -2.62 25.46
C PHE A 453 -18.98 -3.90 25.81
N GLN A 454 -19.61 -4.74 26.61
CA GLN A 454 -19.16 -6.08 26.90
C GLN A 454 -20.30 -7.10 26.67
N VAL A 455 -19.93 -8.30 26.25
CA VAL A 455 -20.84 -9.42 26.02
C VAL A 455 -20.09 -10.73 26.26
N ASP A 456 -20.81 -11.81 26.64
CA ASP A 456 -20.21 -13.14 26.71
C ASP A 456 -20.02 -13.74 25.31
N SER A 457 -18.94 -14.46 25.09
CA SER A 457 -18.62 -15.11 23.80
C SER A 457 -19.58 -16.23 23.40
N SER A 458 -20.36 -16.76 24.35
CA SER A 458 -21.45 -17.70 24.07
C SER A 458 -22.71 -17.03 23.55
N GLY A 459 -22.79 -15.70 23.67
CA GLY A 459 -23.89 -14.85 23.24
C GLY A 459 -24.63 -14.17 24.41
N GLY A 460 -25.46 -13.21 24.06
CA GLY A 460 -26.30 -12.51 25.04
C GLY A 460 -26.55 -11.04 24.68
N THR A 461 -27.20 -10.32 25.60
CA THR A 461 -27.45 -8.88 25.44
C THR A 461 -26.19 -8.09 25.82
N PRO A 462 -25.66 -7.22 24.96
CA PRO A 462 -24.52 -6.37 25.28
C PRO A 462 -24.84 -5.41 26.43
N VAL A 463 -23.88 -5.24 27.33
CA VAL A 463 -23.97 -4.33 28.46
C VAL A 463 -22.94 -3.23 28.30
N PRO A 464 -23.27 -1.93 28.53
CA PRO A 464 -22.30 -0.86 28.53
C PRO A 464 -21.17 -1.11 29.55
N LEU A 465 -19.93 -0.90 29.14
CA LEU A 465 -18.74 -1.03 29.98
C LEU A 465 -18.17 0.34 30.36
N THR A 466 -18.09 1.26 29.44
CA THR A 466 -17.63 2.64 29.67
C THR A 466 -18.61 3.65 29.08
N THR A 467 -18.59 4.87 29.62
CA THR A 467 -19.39 5.98 29.10
C THR A 467 -18.47 7.15 28.81
N PRO A 468 -18.54 7.76 27.60
CA PRO A 468 -17.78 8.97 27.30
C PRO A 468 -18.08 10.12 28.28
N ASP A 469 -17.03 10.78 28.74
CA ASP A 469 -17.15 11.91 29.69
C ASP A 469 -17.48 13.21 28.95
N ALA A 470 -18.72 13.66 29.10
CA ALA A 470 -19.20 14.90 28.50
C ALA A 470 -18.41 16.14 28.99
N ALA A 471 -17.93 16.17 30.24
CA ALA A 471 -17.15 17.28 30.79
C ALA A 471 -15.77 17.39 30.11
N ARG A 472 -15.20 16.27 29.73
CA ARG A 472 -13.99 16.19 28.91
C ARG A 472 -14.25 16.37 27.42
N GLY A 473 -15.51 16.46 27.02
CA GLY A 473 -15.90 16.52 25.62
C GLY A 473 -15.62 15.24 24.85
N GLU A 474 -15.56 14.09 25.53
CA GLU A 474 -15.33 12.80 24.88
C GLU A 474 -16.53 12.43 24.01
N ASP A 475 -16.23 11.95 22.81
CA ASP A 475 -17.21 11.60 21.79
C ASP A 475 -17.48 10.11 21.74
N PHE A 476 -16.39 9.29 21.85
CA PHE A 476 -16.48 7.84 21.79
C PHE A 476 -15.23 7.16 22.36
N HIS A 477 -15.41 5.84 22.70
CA HIS A 477 -14.35 4.95 23.12
C HIS A 477 -14.26 3.77 22.13
N TYR A 478 -13.09 3.59 21.49
CA TYR A 478 -12.87 2.63 20.42
C TYR A 478 -11.62 1.80 20.66
N TRP A 479 -11.44 0.75 19.86
CA TRP A 479 -10.24 -0.10 19.80
C TRP A 479 -9.83 -0.65 21.16
N PRO A 480 -10.74 -1.33 21.87
CA PRO A 480 -10.37 -1.93 23.13
C PRO A 480 -9.37 -3.06 22.92
N GLN A 481 -8.40 -3.18 23.84
CA GLN A 481 -7.52 -4.33 23.96
C GLN A 481 -7.47 -4.78 25.42
N VAL A 482 -7.79 -6.06 25.66
CA VAL A 482 -7.68 -6.64 26.99
C VAL A 482 -6.22 -6.78 27.38
N LEU A 483 -5.90 -6.39 28.60
CA LEU A 483 -4.60 -6.50 29.24
C LEU A 483 -4.62 -7.58 30.32
N PRO A 484 -3.45 -8.04 30.77
CA PRO A 484 -3.34 -8.84 32.00
C PRO A 484 -3.99 -8.16 33.21
N GLU A 485 -4.23 -8.94 34.27
CA GLU A 485 -4.70 -8.46 35.59
C GLU A 485 -6.06 -7.73 35.55
N GLY A 486 -6.94 -8.11 34.61
CA GLY A 486 -8.30 -7.57 34.57
C GLY A 486 -8.35 -6.09 34.15
N ARG A 487 -7.43 -5.66 33.33
CA ARG A 487 -7.36 -4.32 32.74
C ARG A 487 -7.63 -4.34 31.24
N PHE A 488 -7.84 -3.17 30.67
CA PHE A 488 -7.98 -2.98 29.23
C PHE A 488 -7.51 -1.59 28.80
N LEU A 489 -7.03 -1.51 27.55
CA LEU A 489 -6.76 -0.26 26.84
C LEU A 489 -7.97 0.12 26.01
N TYR A 490 -8.08 1.41 25.69
CA TYR A 490 -8.96 1.92 24.66
C TYR A 490 -8.49 3.27 24.15
N PHE A 491 -8.94 3.65 22.98
CA PHE A 491 -8.75 4.98 22.40
C PHE A 491 -10.00 5.82 22.69
N ALA A 492 -9.82 6.97 23.32
CA ALA A 492 -10.88 7.96 23.48
C ALA A 492 -10.63 9.15 22.55
N ARG A 493 -11.66 9.54 21.82
CA ARG A 493 -11.66 10.78 21.07
C ARG A 493 -12.48 11.84 21.80
N SER A 494 -11.92 13.04 21.85
CA SER A 494 -12.54 14.19 22.48
C SER A 494 -12.46 15.40 21.55
N ARG A 495 -13.46 16.29 21.66
CA ARG A 495 -13.45 17.63 21.07
C ARG A 495 -12.38 18.54 21.68
N LYS A 496 -11.93 18.21 22.88
CA LYS A 496 -10.81 18.85 23.56
C LYS A 496 -9.56 18.03 23.29
N PRO A 497 -8.61 18.50 22.48
CA PRO A 497 -7.46 17.71 22.03
C PRO A 497 -6.63 17.11 23.16
N GLU A 498 -6.60 17.76 24.33
CA GLU A 498 -5.88 17.29 25.52
C GLU A 498 -6.42 16.00 26.08
N TYR A 499 -7.71 15.66 25.83
CA TYR A 499 -8.33 14.40 26.25
C TYR A 499 -8.43 13.36 25.13
N THR A 500 -8.01 13.68 23.91
CA THR A 500 -7.89 12.67 22.85
C THR A 500 -6.63 11.85 23.07
N GLY A 501 -6.77 10.51 23.13
CA GLY A 501 -5.61 9.64 23.35
C GLY A 501 -5.93 8.23 23.77
N VAL A 502 -4.89 7.54 24.23
CA VAL A 502 -4.96 6.15 24.70
C VAL A 502 -5.10 6.13 26.21
N TYR A 503 -6.04 5.35 26.66
CA TYR A 503 -6.40 5.20 28.08
C TYR A 503 -6.29 3.74 28.53
N ALA A 504 -5.90 3.54 29.78
CA ALA A 504 -6.00 2.25 30.49
C ALA A 504 -7.06 2.33 31.58
N ALA A 505 -7.88 1.29 31.70
CA ALA A 505 -8.87 1.16 32.76
C ALA A 505 -8.90 -0.27 33.31
N SER A 506 -9.59 -0.47 34.43
CA SER A 506 -9.81 -1.78 35.02
C SER A 506 -11.26 -2.20 34.86
N PHE A 507 -11.55 -3.48 34.69
CA PHE A 507 -12.92 -4.01 34.68
C PHE A 507 -13.63 -3.78 36.01
N ALA A 508 -12.90 -3.67 37.13
CA ALA A 508 -13.46 -3.34 38.44
C ALA A 508 -13.85 -1.87 38.59
N ALA A 509 -13.21 -0.97 37.83
CA ALA A 509 -13.45 0.47 37.87
C ALA A 509 -13.33 1.08 36.44
N PRO A 510 -14.23 0.74 35.51
CA PRO A 510 -14.10 1.10 34.09
C PRO A 510 -14.21 2.61 33.86
N ASN A 511 -14.87 3.36 34.73
CA ASN A 511 -15.04 4.81 34.63
C ASN A 511 -13.98 5.61 35.42
N LYS A 512 -12.87 4.98 35.83
CA LYS A 512 -11.68 5.62 36.40
C LYS A 512 -10.44 5.37 35.52
N PRO A 513 -10.45 5.88 34.28
CA PRO A 513 -9.34 5.64 33.36
C PRO A 513 -8.13 6.52 33.68
N VAL A 514 -6.96 6.00 33.31
CA VAL A 514 -5.68 6.71 33.29
C VAL A 514 -5.30 7.00 31.83
N GLN A 515 -5.09 8.26 31.48
CA GLN A 515 -4.55 8.62 30.16
C GLN A 515 -3.06 8.27 30.12
N LEU A 516 -2.69 7.39 29.19
CA LEU A 516 -1.32 6.92 29.01
C LEU A 516 -0.53 7.88 28.11
N LEU A 517 -1.15 8.28 27.00
CA LEU A 517 -0.54 9.21 26.05
C LEU A 517 -1.61 9.94 25.24
N ARG A 518 -1.23 11.12 24.73
CA ARG A 518 -2.02 11.82 23.71
C ARG A 518 -1.70 11.22 22.36
N SER A 519 -2.71 10.82 21.62
CA SER A 519 -2.56 10.22 20.31
C SER A 519 -3.82 10.48 19.48
N VAL A 520 -3.68 10.53 18.18
CA VAL A 520 -4.80 10.57 17.23
C VAL A 520 -5.21 9.18 16.75
N THR A 521 -4.49 8.15 17.19
CA THR A 521 -4.75 6.74 16.90
C THR A 521 -4.75 5.90 18.17
N ASN A 522 -5.30 4.70 18.08
CA ASN A 522 -5.17 3.68 19.13
C ASN A 522 -3.71 3.23 19.30
N ALA A 523 -3.44 2.51 20.37
CA ALA A 523 -2.20 1.80 20.61
C ALA A 523 -2.44 0.30 20.75
N LEU A 524 -1.39 -0.49 20.60
CA LEU A 524 -1.37 -1.94 20.77
C LEU A 524 -0.44 -2.30 21.92
N TYR A 525 -0.87 -3.20 22.77
CA TYR A 525 -0.03 -3.80 23.79
C TYR A 525 0.56 -5.11 23.29
N ALA A 526 1.88 -5.21 23.36
CA ALA A 526 2.63 -6.43 23.14
C ALA A 526 3.20 -6.92 24.48
N PRO A 527 2.75 -8.07 24.98
CA PRO A 527 3.21 -8.58 26.27
C PRO A 527 4.70 -8.98 26.22
N GLY A 528 5.38 -8.82 27.33
CA GLY A 528 6.74 -9.32 27.50
C GLY A 528 6.78 -10.83 27.71
N ASN A 529 7.94 -11.42 27.49
CA ASN A 529 8.19 -12.83 27.76
C ASN A 529 9.37 -12.97 28.74
N PRO A 530 9.22 -13.63 29.90
CA PRO A 530 8.05 -14.40 30.34
C PRO A 530 6.96 -13.57 31.06
N ASP A 531 7.24 -12.33 31.48
CA ASP A 531 6.31 -11.51 32.28
C ASP A 531 5.32 -10.77 31.37
N LYS A 532 4.10 -11.30 31.28
CA LYS A 532 3.04 -10.69 30.49
C LYS A 532 2.49 -9.36 31.03
N ALA A 533 2.78 -9.01 32.29
CA ALA A 533 2.37 -7.73 32.86
C ALA A 533 3.33 -6.59 32.49
N ARG A 534 4.55 -6.93 32.08
CA ARG A 534 5.56 -6.00 31.58
C ARG A 534 5.82 -6.28 30.10
N GLY A 535 5.54 -5.31 29.26
CA GLY A 535 5.70 -5.43 27.83
C GLY A 535 5.93 -4.07 27.21
N HIS A 536 5.41 -3.89 26.00
CA HIS A 536 5.57 -2.64 25.25
C HIS A 536 4.21 -2.15 24.76
N LEU A 537 4.02 -0.84 24.84
CA LEU A 537 2.95 -0.16 24.13
C LEU A 537 3.47 0.33 22.79
N LEU A 538 2.79 -0.04 21.71
CA LEU A 538 3.09 0.39 20.34
C LEU A 538 2.08 1.45 19.93
N TRP A 539 2.56 2.57 19.42
CA TRP A 539 1.71 3.72 19.04
C TRP A 539 2.33 4.54 17.92
N LEU A 540 1.52 5.31 17.20
CA LEU A 540 1.98 6.13 16.06
C LEU A 540 2.28 7.56 16.48
N GLN A 541 3.39 8.08 15.97
CA GLN A 541 3.67 9.51 15.88
C GLN A 541 3.90 9.87 14.40
N GLY A 542 2.92 10.58 13.81
CA GLY A 542 2.86 10.69 12.36
C GLY A 542 2.60 9.33 11.71
N SER A 543 3.47 8.89 10.82
CA SER A 543 3.46 7.55 10.21
C SER A 543 4.40 6.55 10.88
N THR A 544 5.24 6.99 11.81
CA THR A 544 6.23 6.12 12.46
C THR A 544 5.63 5.41 13.66
N LEU A 545 5.76 4.08 13.70
CA LEU A 545 5.38 3.23 14.82
C LEU A 545 6.50 3.20 15.85
N PHE A 546 6.19 3.62 17.05
CA PHE A 546 7.08 3.55 18.20
C PHE A 546 6.65 2.44 19.14
N ALA A 547 7.60 1.86 19.87
CA ALA A 547 7.38 0.98 21.00
C ALA A 547 8.05 1.56 22.24
N GLN A 548 7.35 1.52 23.38
CA GLN A 548 7.84 2.00 24.66
C GLN A 548 7.48 1.00 25.76
N SER A 549 8.38 0.79 26.72
CA SER A 549 8.12 -0.13 27.84
C SER A 549 6.88 0.30 28.62
N PHE A 550 5.99 -0.66 28.89
CA PHE A 550 4.72 -0.44 29.57
C PHE A 550 4.47 -1.48 30.66
N ASP A 551 4.22 -0.99 31.87
CA ASP A 551 3.79 -1.79 33.01
C ASP A 551 2.25 -1.72 33.13
N THR A 552 1.57 -2.84 32.91
CA THR A 552 0.11 -2.89 32.91
C THR A 552 -0.47 -2.71 34.30
N ALA A 553 0.18 -3.25 35.34
CA ALA A 553 -0.26 -3.15 36.73
C ALA A 553 -0.23 -1.68 37.21
N ALA A 554 0.88 -0.98 36.93
CA ALA A 554 1.06 0.42 37.30
C ALA A 554 0.34 1.38 36.31
N SER A 555 -0.10 0.90 35.14
CA SER A 555 -0.56 1.71 34.02
C SER A 555 0.42 2.85 33.67
N LYS A 556 1.71 2.50 33.56
CA LYS A 556 2.80 3.49 33.38
C LYS A 556 3.74 3.12 32.26
N LEU A 557 4.03 4.09 31.41
CA LEU A 557 5.10 4.05 30.43
C LEU A 557 6.45 4.38 31.07
N SER A 558 7.53 3.73 30.60
CA SER A 558 8.89 3.94 31.08
C SER A 558 9.90 3.77 29.95
N GLY A 559 11.10 4.36 30.12
CA GLY A 559 12.11 4.40 29.07
C GLY A 559 11.75 5.31 27.91
N GLU A 560 12.66 5.44 26.96
CA GLU A 560 12.46 6.22 25.74
C GLU A 560 11.67 5.41 24.70
N PRO A 561 10.84 6.05 23.87
CA PRO A 561 10.18 5.39 22.75
C PRO A 561 11.18 5.06 21.64
N HIS A 562 11.15 3.85 21.11
CA HIS A 562 12.00 3.38 20.03
C HIS A 562 11.20 3.19 18.73
N PRO A 563 11.68 3.65 17.57
CA PRO A 563 11.01 3.42 16.29
C PRO A 563 11.11 1.94 15.88
N VAL A 564 10.00 1.36 15.41
CA VAL A 564 9.89 -0.06 15.02
C VAL A 564 9.62 -0.22 13.53
N ALA A 565 8.74 0.60 12.98
CA ALA A 565 8.34 0.55 11.57
C ALA A 565 7.93 1.93 11.06
N ASP A 566 8.23 2.20 9.79
CA ASP A 566 7.85 3.43 9.08
C ASP A 566 7.84 3.17 7.56
N PRO A 567 6.79 3.60 6.82
CA PRO A 567 5.54 4.11 7.35
C PRO A 567 4.58 3.00 7.81
N VAL A 568 3.69 3.33 8.74
CA VAL A 568 2.54 2.51 9.13
C VAL A 568 1.26 3.30 8.91
N ALA A 569 0.31 2.68 8.22
CA ALA A 569 -0.95 3.29 7.86
C ALA A 569 -1.85 3.56 9.08
N SER A 570 -2.64 4.63 8.99
CA SER A 570 -3.69 4.93 9.96
C SER A 570 -4.97 5.39 9.27
N LEU A 571 -6.12 4.95 9.78
CA LEU A 571 -7.43 5.36 9.30
C LEU A 571 -7.97 6.46 10.21
N GLY A 572 -7.95 7.69 9.71
CA GLY A 572 -8.21 8.91 10.50
C GLY A 572 -9.62 8.98 11.08
N LEU A 573 -10.63 8.41 10.40
CA LEU A 573 -12.03 8.52 10.81
C LEU A 573 -12.28 7.97 12.23
N HIS A 574 -11.65 6.85 12.57
CA HIS A 574 -11.82 6.19 13.87
C HIS A 574 -10.53 6.07 14.69
N GLY A 575 -9.47 6.77 14.26
CA GLY A 575 -8.18 6.72 14.94
C GLY A 575 -7.59 5.30 14.96
N GLN A 576 -7.76 4.51 13.90
CA GLN A 576 -7.18 3.17 13.81
C GLN A 576 -5.77 3.20 13.27
N MET A 577 -4.83 2.64 13.99
CA MET A 577 -3.56 2.18 13.46
C MET A 577 -3.76 0.84 12.74
N VAL A 578 -3.30 0.73 11.50
CA VAL A 578 -3.46 -0.49 10.69
C VAL A 578 -2.32 -1.45 10.99
N ALA A 579 -2.33 -1.99 12.19
CA ALA A 579 -1.34 -2.94 12.68
C ALA A 579 -1.97 -3.94 13.66
N ALA A 580 -1.32 -5.10 13.81
CA ALA A 580 -1.61 -6.12 14.81
C ALA A 580 -0.31 -6.71 15.34
N VAL A 581 -0.29 -7.12 16.59
CA VAL A 581 0.88 -7.69 17.26
C VAL A 581 0.49 -9.00 17.97
N SER A 582 1.40 -9.98 17.96
CA SER A 582 1.25 -11.23 18.70
C SER A 582 2.00 -11.21 20.02
N ASP A 583 1.67 -12.16 20.92
CA ASP A 583 2.41 -12.38 22.17
C ASP A 583 3.85 -12.88 21.94
N THR A 584 4.15 -13.36 20.74
CA THR A 584 5.44 -13.97 20.37
C THR A 584 6.39 -13.03 19.62
N GLY A 585 6.04 -11.73 19.53
CA GLY A 585 6.89 -10.72 18.92
C GLY A 585 6.77 -10.65 17.40
N ILE A 586 5.62 -11.01 16.83
CA ILE A 586 5.32 -10.75 15.41
C ILE A 586 4.49 -9.47 15.31
N LEU A 587 4.84 -8.60 14.38
CA LEU A 587 4.12 -7.39 14.00
C LEU A 587 3.63 -7.53 12.56
N LEU A 588 2.34 -7.36 12.32
CA LEU A 588 1.70 -7.30 11.01
C LEU A 588 1.14 -5.89 10.81
N TYR A 589 1.42 -5.24 9.67
CA TYR A 589 0.94 -3.88 9.42
C TYR A 589 0.80 -3.56 7.93
N SER A 590 0.02 -2.54 7.63
CA SER A 590 -0.02 -1.92 6.31
C SER A 590 0.91 -0.70 6.27
N ALA A 591 1.73 -0.58 5.23
CA ALA A 591 2.64 0.55 5.05
C ALA A 591 1.96 1.78 4.43
N SER A 592 0.73 1.66 3.95
CA SER A 592 0.03 2.76 3.28
C SER A 592 -1.48 2.64 3.46
N ASN A 593 -2.13 3.78 3.54
CA ASN A 593 -3.58 3.83 3.51
C ASN A 593 -4.10 3.43 2.12
N PRO A 594 -5.23 2.72 2.04
CA PRO A 594 -5.88 2.48 0.77
C PRO A 594 -6.32 3.81 0.17
N GLN A 595 -6.01 4.01 -1.07
CA GLN A 595 -6.45 5.18 -1.80
C GLN A 595 -7.62 4.82 -2.71
N SER A 596 -8.40 5.81 -3.04
CA SER A 596 -9.47 5.73 -4.02
C SER A 596 -9.27 6.84 -5.04
N GLN A 597 -9.77 6.60 -6.25
CA GLN A 597 -9.75 7.56 -7.35
C GLN A 597 -11.17 7.89 -7.74
N LEU A 598 -11.46 9.16 -7.92
CA LEU A 598 -12.70 9.59 -8.58
C LEU A 598 -12.54 9.41 -10.10
N VAL A 599 -13.48 8.69 -10.70
CA VAL A 599 -13.46 8.35 -12.12
C VAL A 599 -14.80 8.75 -12.76
N TRP A 600 -14.73 9.47 -13.86
CA TRP A 600 -15.89 9.78 -14.66
C TRP A 600 -16.25 8.60 -15.57
N TYR A 601 -17.51 8.27 -15.59
CA TYR A 601 -18.10 7.26 -16.46
C TYR A 601 -19.16 7.87 -17.40
N GLY A 602 -19.22 7.34 -18.60
CA GLY A 602 -20.32 7.59 -19.50
C GLY A 602 -21.59 6.85 -19.05
N PRO A 603 -22.76 7.18 -19.67
CA PRO A 603 -24.06 6.62 -19.28
C PRO A 603 -24.18 5.10 -19.41
N VAL A 604 -23.30 4.47 -20.18
CA VAL A 604 -23.25 3.03 -20.41
C VAL A 604 -22.07 2.34 -19.70
N GLY A 605 -21.40 3.02 -18.77
CA GLY A 605 -20.33 2.45 -17.97
C GLY A 605 -18.94 2.47 -18.61
N SER A 606 -18.72 3.25 -19.67
CA SER A 606 -17.38 3.48 -20.22
C SER A 606 -16.62 4.52 -19.39
N PRO A 607 -15.39 4.25 -18.94
CA PRO A 607 -14.58 5.24 -18.20
C PRO A 607 -14.16 6.37 -19.16
N LEU A 608 -14.33 7.61 -18.71
CA LEU A 608 -14.04 8.84 -19.47
C LEU A 608 -12.75 9.55 -18.99
N GLY A 609 -12.27 9.23 -17.81
CA GLY A 609 -11.09 9.84 -17.21
C GLY A 609 -11.18 9.96 -15.70
N THR A 610 -10.07 10.33 -15.07
CA THR A 610 -9.97 10.49 -13.61
C THR A 610 -10.15 11.95 -13.21
N LEU A 611 -10.57 12.18 -11.97
CA LEU A 611 -10.69 13.50 -11.38
C LEU A 611 -9.82 13.60 -10.13
N GLY A 612 -8.87 14.52 -10.12
CA GLY A 612 -7.95 14.75 -9.01
C GLY A 612 -6.93 13.63 -8.82
N GLU A 613 -6.12 13.75 -7.77
CA GLU A 613 -5.15 12.73 -7.38
C GLU A 613 -5.80 11.64 -6.53
N PRO A 614 -5.25 10.40 -6.53
CA PRO A 614 -5.69 9.36 -5.61
C PRO A 614 -5.56 9.80 -4.15
N ALA A 615 -6.60 9.58 -3.36
CA ALA A 615 -6.64 9.92 -1.94
C ALA A 615 -7.53 8.96 -1.14
N VAL A 616 -7.51 9.05 0.18
CA VAL A 616 -8.51 8.37 1.01
C VAL A 616 -9.78 9.22 0.98
N ILE A 617 -10.67 8.91 0.04
CA ILE A 617 -11.88 9.67 -0.24
C ILE A 617 -13.09 9.00 0.43
N GLY A 618 -13.91 9.81 1.10
CA GLY A 618 -15.21 9.41 1.63
C GLY A 618 -16.37 9.88 0.76
N HIS A 619 -17.33 10.61 1.35
CA HIS A 619 -18.47 11.18 0.62
C HIS A 619 -18.00 12.21 -0.41
N PHE A 620 -18.69 12.26 -1.54
CA PHE A 620 -18.43 13.25 -2.57
C PHE A 620 -19.71 13.70 -3.28
N ARG A 621 -19.75 14.95 -3.76
CA ARG A 621 -20.91 15.56 -4.44
C ARG A 621 -20.45 16.55 -5.51
N PRO A 622 -20.85 16.40 -6.78
CA PRO A 622 -20.71 17.46 -7.78
C PRO A 622 -21.53 18.72 -7.39
N SER A 623 -21.00 19.88 -7.70
CA SER A 623 -21.74 21.16 -7.58
C SER A 623 -22.90 21.23 -8.58
N PRO A 624 -23.93 22.06 -8.32
CA PRO A 624 -25.07 22.20 -9.23
C PRO A 624 -24.67 22.62 -10.66
N ASP A 625 -23.61 23.40 -10.80
CA ASP A 625 -23.05 23.85 -12.09
C ASP A 625 -22.10 22.80 -12.73
N GLY A 626 -21.80 21.70 -12.03
CA GLY A 626 -20.92 20.64 -12.49
C GLY A 626 -19.43 21.00 -12.58
N ARG A 627 -19.02 22.20 -12.13
CA ARG A 627 -17.61 22.66 -12.25
C ARG A 627 -16.73 22.24 -11.09
N ARG A 628 -17.30 21.90 -9.95
CA ARG A 628 -16.56 21.47 -8.76
C ARG A 628 -17.16 20.21 -8.18
N VAL A 629 -16.36 19.47 -7.43
CA VAL A 629 -16.81 18.34 -6.61
C VAL A 629 -16.41 18.59 -5.18
N ALA A 630 -17.36 18.61 -4.26
CA ALA A 630 -17.06 18.55 -2.83
C ALA A 630 -16.73 17.10 -2.47
N ALA A 631 -15.60 16.86 -1.81
CA ALA A 631 -15.15 15.53 -1.42
C ALA A 631 -14.63 15.56 0.02
N VAL A 632 -14.85 14.48 0.74
CA VAL A 632 -14.29 14.24 2.07
C VAL A 632 -12.97 13.52 1.91
N HIS A 633 -11.88 14.12 2.35
CA HIS A 633 -10.58 13.50 2.40
C HIS A 633 -10.18 13.19 3.84
N ALA A 634 -9.62 11.99 4.06
CA ALA A 634 -9.02 11.67 5.35
C ALA A 634 -7.74 12.47 5.55
N SER A 635 -7.55 12.94 6.78
CA SER A 635 -6.36 13.64 7.25
C SER A 635 -5.88 13.03 8.56
N PRO A 636 -4.61 13.27 8.97
CA PRO A 636 -4.16 12.87 10.29
C PRO A 636 -5.07 13.47 11.38
N GLY A 637 -5.76 12.61 12.12
CA GLY A 637 -6.67 13.05 13.20
C GLY A 637 -8.11 13.31 12.79
N GLY A 638 -8.53 13.05 11.54
CA GLY A 638 -9.94 13.23 11.14
C GLY A 638 -10.21 13.17 9.65
N THR A 639 -11.23 13.89 9.24
CA THR A 639 -11.57 14.11 7.84
C THR A 639 -11.92 15.56 7.60
N ASP A 640 -11.57 16.06 6.43
CA ASP A 640 -11.88 17.42 5.99
C ASP A 640 -12.68 17.44 4.70
N LEU A 641 -13.42 18.50 4.49
CA LEU A 641 -14.01 18.78 3.20
C LEU A 641 -12.99 19.47 2.28
N TRP A 642 -12.97 19.02 1.05
CA TRP A 642 -12.22 19.59 -0.04
C TRP A 642 -13.15 19.91 -1.20
N THR A 643 -12.79 20.87 -2.01
CA THR A 643 -13.39 21.10 -3.33
C THR A 643 -12.37 20.76 -4.40
N VAL A 644 -12.77 19.97 -5.39
CA VAL A 644 -11.96 19.60 -6.54
C VAL A 644 -12.52 20.30 -7.78
N ASP A 645 -11.68 21.08 -8.45
CA ASP A 645 -12.02 21.71 -9.74
C ASP A 645 -12.09 20.63 -10.81
N VAL A 646 -13.20 20.56 -11.55
CA VAL A 646 -13.46 19.47 -12.51
C VAL A 646 -12.56 19.58 -13.74
N ASP A 647 -12.25 20.78 -14.20
CA ASP A 647 -11.45 21.00 -15.41
C ASP A 647 -9.95 20.87 -15.14
N ARG A 648 -9.51 21.30 -13.95
CA ARG A 648 -8.08 21.34 -13.58
C ARG A 648 -7.65 20.15 -12.71
N GLY A 649 -8.58 19.42 -12.08
CA GLY A 649 -8.28 18.36 -11.13
C GLY A 649 -7.66 18.84 -9.81
N VAL A 650 -7.59 20.16 -9.57
CA VAL A 650 -6.94 20.73 -8.38
C VAL A 650 -7.89 20.64 -7.18
N ALA A 651 -7.38 20.02 -6.10
CA ALA A 651 -8.10 19.92 -4.84
C ALA A 651 -7.70 21.05 -3.88
N THR A 652 -8.70 21.72 -3.28
CA THR A 652 -8.52 22.79 -2.30
C THR A 652 -9.23 22.42 -1.01
N ARG A 653 -8.53 22.46 0.12
CA ARG A 653 -9.11 22.20 1.44
C ARG A 653 -10.09 23.33 1.82
N LEU A 654 -11.28 22.94 2.26
CA LEU A 654 -12.37 23.86 2.58
C LEU A 654 -12.57 24.03 4.09
N THR A 655 -12.42 22.96 4.88
CA THR A 655 -12.62 22.98 6.32
C THR A 655 -11.33 22.77 7.09
N SER A 656 -11.29 23.28 8.32
CA SER A 656 -10.19 23.12 9.27
C SER A 656 -10.68 22.85 10.69
N LEU A 657 -11.95 22.44 10.85
CA LEU A 657 -12.49 22.06 12.15
C LEU A 657 -11.74 20.84 12.71
N PRO A 658 -11.41 20.85 14.02
CA PRO A 658 -10.87 19.65 14.64
C PRO A 658 -11.89 18.51 14.56
N GLY A 659 -11.47 17.36 14.09
CA GLY A 659 -12.31 16.17 14.11
C GLY A 659 -12.75 15.69 12.74
N ILE A 660 -14.01 15.36 12.62
CA ILE A 660 -14.58 14.68 11.45
C ILE A 660 -15.58 15.60 10.78
N SER A 661 -15.39 15.86 9.48
CA SER A 661 -16.36 16.51 8.60
C SER A 661 -16.79 15.52 7.52
N LEU A 662 -18.12 15.34 7.35
CA LEU A 662 -18.71 14.31 6.47
C LEU A 662 -19.89 14.84 5.68
N SER A 663 -20.36 14.05 4.70
CA SER A 663 -21.66 14.19 4.01
C SER A 663 -21.89 15.57 3.43
N PRO A 664 -21.08 16.03 2.44
CA PRO A 664 -21.30 17.30 1.80
C PRO A 664 -22.60 17.32 0.98
N ALA A 665 -23.37 18.41 1.11
CA ALA A 665 -24.51 18.73 0.26
C ALA A 665 -24.39 20.20 -0.18
N TRP A 666 -24.56 20.49 -1.46
CA TRP A 666 -24.44 21.83 -2.00
C TRP A 666 -25.72 22.65 -1.78
N SER A 667 -25.61 23.96 -1.55
CA SER A 667 -26.73 24.86 -1.76
C SER A 667 -27.14 24.89 -3.23
N SER A 668 -28.41 25.20 -3.52
CA SER A 668 -28.93 25.15 -4.89
C SER A 668 -28.21 26.10 -5.87
N ASP A 669 -27.68 27.21 -5.37
CA ASP A 669 -26.88 28.19 -6.12
C ASP A 669 -25.38 27.86 -6.18
N GLY A 670 -24.92 26.81 -5.50
CA GLY A 670 -23.50 26.42 -5.42
C GLY A 670 -22.62 27.36 -4.58
N SER A 671 -23.18 28.31 -3.86
CA SER A 671 -22.43 29.29 -3.06
C SER A 671 -21.94 28.72 -1.73
N ALA A 672 -22.61 27.70 -1.20
CA ALA A 672 -22.29 27.09 0.08
C ALA A 672 -22.36 25.57 0.05
N ILE A 673 -21.72 24.95 1.04
CA ILE A 673 -21.77 23.50 1.29
C ILE A 673 -22.28 23.29 2.71
N PHE A 674 -23.32 22.48 2.82
CA PHE A 674 -23.81 21.93 4.08
C PHE A 674 -23.09 20.65 4.38
N PHE A 675 -22.73 20.38 5.64
CA PHE A 675 -21.98 19.20 6.02
C PHE A 675 -22.23 18.80 7.47
N ALA A 676 -21.91 17.57 7.82
CA ALA A 676 -21.95 17.08 9.18
C ALA A 676 -20.59 17.25 9.86
N SER A 677 -20.55 17.81 11.06
CA SER A 677 -19.35 17.92 11.88
C SER A 677 -19.68 17.95 13.37
N GLY A 678 -18.66 17.80 14.19
CA GLY A 678 -18.80 17.79 15.65
C GLY A 678 -19.19 16.41 16.20
N SER A 679 -19.48 16.37 17.51
CA SER A 679 -19.94 15.14 18.17
C SER A 679 -20.99 15.51 19.25
N PRO A 680 -22.19 14.94 19.14
CA PRO A 680 -22.66 14.23 17.96
C PRO A 680 -22.57 15.08 16.71
N PHE A 681 -22.55 14.47 15.54
CA PHE A 681 -22.58 15.18 14.28
C PHE A 681 -23.80 16.09 14.19
N ASN A 682 -23.57 17.34 13.88
CA ASN A 682 -24.61 18.33 13.64
C ASN A 682 -24.40 18.97 12.27
N LEU A 683 -25.39 19.71 11.80
CA LEU A 683 -25.32 20.37 10.51
C LEU A 683 -24.51 21.66 10.61
N TYR A 684 -23.62 21.87 9.67
CA TYR A 684 -22.81 23.05 9.47
C TYR A 684 -22.93 23.58 8.05
N ARG A 685 -22.58 24.84 7.86
CA ARG A 685 -22.51 25.53 6.58
C ARG A 685 -21.11 26.14 6.42
N LYS A 686 -20.54 26.02 5.23
CA LYS A 686 -19.31 26.71 4.81
C LYS A 686 -19.51 27.33 3.45
N ASP A 687 -18.95 28.51 3.25
CA ASP A 687 -18.88 29.11 1.92
C ASP A 687 -18.04 28.22 0.98
N SER A 688 -18.50 28.02 -0.24
CA SER A 688 -17.91 27.04 -1.18
C SER A 688 -16.56 27.46 -1.77
N ILE A 689 -16.15 28.71 -1.60
CA ILE A 689 -14.81 29.21 -1.94
C ILE A 689 -13.90 29.30 -0.71
N GLY A 690 -14.34 28.80 0.44
CA GLY A 690 -13.55 28.77 1.67
C GLY A 690 -13.60 30.04 2.52
N ALA A 691 -14.35 31.05 2.11
CA ALA A 691 -14.46 32.31 2.86
C ALA A 691 -15.17 32.12 4.21
N GLY A 692 -14.76 32.89 5.20
CA GLY A 692 -15.38 32.94 6.52
C GLY A 692 -15.24 31.66 7.36
N PRO A 693 -15.71 31.66 8.60
CA PRO A 693 -15.72 30.48 9.47
C PRO A 693 -16.84 29.50 9.11
N GLU A 694 -16.74 28.29 9.61
CA GLU A 694 -17.81 27.30 9.56
C GLU A 694 -18.93 27.69 10.51
N GLN A 695 -20.16 27.74 9.98
CA GLN A 695 -21.36 28.12 10.74
C GLN A 695 -22.14 26.87 11.14
N ARG A 696 -22.33 26.66 12.43
CA ARG A 696 -23.20 25.58 12.93
C ARG A 696 -24.68 25.97 12.76
N LEU A 697 -25.48 25.07 12.17
CA LEU A 697 -26.89 25.26 11.90
C LEU A 697 -27.81 24.60 12.93
N THR A 698 -27.42 23.50 13.52
CA THR A 698 -28.23 22.71 14.44
C THR A 698 -27.48 22.39 15.73
N GLN A 699 -28.26 22.10 16.79
CA GLN A 699 -27.74 21.61 18.06
C GLN A 699 -28.64 20.45 18.53
N SER A 700 -28.28 19.21 18.11
CA SER A 700 -29.00 18.00 18.46
C SER A 700 -28.13 17.09 19.29
N PRO A 701 -28.70 16.33 20.26
CA PRO A 701 -28.00 15.25 20.93
C PRO A 701 -27.84 14.00 20.05
N HIS A 702 -28.44 14.00 18.86
CA HIS A 702 -28.45 12.90 17.91
C HIS A 702 -27.63 13.22 16.66
N PRO A 703 -26.88 12.25 16.10
CA PRO A 703 -26.11 12.46 14.90
C PRO A 703 -26.99 12.81 13.70
N GLN A 704 -26.59 13.85 12.99
CA GLN A 704 -27.25 14.40 11.81
C GLN A 704 -26.30 14.40 10.63
N SER A 705 -26.82 14.11 9.42
CA SER A 705 -26.05 14.13 8.17
C SER A 705 -26.89 14.76 7.07
N PRO A 706 -26.48 15.91 6.48
CA PRO A 706 -27.21 16.51 5.37
C PRO A 706 -27.13 15.59 4.15
N THR A 707 -28.22 15.53 3.38
CA THR A 707 -28.31 14.68 2.20
C THR A 707 -28.54 15.52 0.94
N ASP A 708 -29.34 16.59 1.03
CA ASP A 708 -29.63 17.44 -0.12
C ASP A 708 -30.18 18.82 0.27
N CYS A 709 -30.21 19.76 -0.71
CA CYS A 709 -30.86 21.06 -0.61
C CYS A 709 -31.93 21.17 -1.69
N SER A 710 -33.08 21.72 -1.34
CA SER A 710 -34.18 21.94 -2.30
C SER A 710 -33.75 22.85 -3.45
N PRO A 711 -34.25 22.64 -4.69
CA PRO A 711 -33.88 23.44 -5.85
C PRO A 711 -34.16 24.94 -5.70
N ASP A 712 -35.18 25.29 -4.91
CA ASP A 712 -35.52 26.69 -4.57
C ASP A 712 -34.67 27.27 -3.45
N GLY A 713 -33.74 26.49 -2.89
CA GLY A 713 -32.81 26.92 -1.83
C GLY A 713 -33.43 27.09 -0.45
N ARG A 714 -34.70 26.71 -0.25
CA ARG A 714 -35.41 26.99 1.02
C ARG A 714 -35.28 25.89 2.07
N TRP A 715 -34.93 24.66 1.69
CA TRP A 715 -34.96 23.51 2.57
C TRP A 715 -33.71 22.67 2.47
N ILE A 716 -33.27 22.13 3.62
CA ILE A 716 -32.18 21.13 3.73
C ILE A 716 -32.81 19.84 4.18
N LEU A 717 -32.65 18.76 3.40
CA LEU A 717 -32.91 17.39 3.82
C LEU A 717 -31.69 16.83 4.58
N TYR A 718 -31.95 16.11 5.65
CA TYR A 718 -30.93 15.45 6.41
C TYR A 718 -31.45 14.20 7.12
N ASP A 719 -30.55 13.26 7.33
CA ASP A 719 -30.80 12.07 8.15
C ASP A 719 -30.47 12.36 9.59
N GLU A 720 -31.35 12.04 10.54
CA GLU A 720 -31.11 12.07 11.98
C GLU A 720 -31.23 10.67 12.55
N ARG A 721 -30.25 10.28 13.36
CA ARG A 721 -30.24 8.95 13.96
C ARG A 721 -30.55 9.00 15.46
N VAL A 722 -31.64 8.37 15.86
CA VAL A 722 -32.02 8.22 17.26
C VAL A 722 -31.90 6.74 17.64
N GLY A 723 -30.94 6.43 18.48
CA GLY A 723 -30.61 5.03 18.79
C GLY A 723 -30.25 4.25 17.51
N ASN A 724 -31.04 3.22 17.23
CA ASN A 724 -30.87 2.38 16.04
C ASN A 724 -31.72 2.82 14.83
N GLN A 725 -32.54 3.85 14.96
CA GLN A 725 -33.43 4.29 13.92
C GLN A 725 -32.88 5.54 13.20
N SER A 726 -32.85 5.52 11.87
CA SER A 726 -32.56 6.64 11.02
C SER A 726 -33.85 7.20 10.44
N THR A 727 -34.03 8.52 10.51
CA THR A 727 -35.23 9.24 10.04
C THR A 727 -34.83 10.40 9.15
N ILE A 728 -35.68 10.73 8.18
CA ILE A 728 -35.49 11.89 7.29
C ILE A 728 -36.16 13.11 7.92
N ARG A 729 -35.42 14.19 8.02
CA ARG A 729 -35.88 15.47 8.54
C ARG A 729 -35.62 16.59 7.55
N VAL A 730 -36.34 17.69 7.75
CA VAL A 730 -36.26 18.90 6.93
C VAL A 730 -35.96 20.12 7.83
N LEU A 731 -35.00 20.92 7.44
CA LEU A 731 -34.62 22.16 8.09
C LEU A 731 -34.76 23.33 7.10
N PRO A 732 -35.31 24.50 7.50
CA PRO A 732 -35.19 25.72 6.69
C PRO A 732 -33.72 26.03 6.39
N ALA A 733 -33.38 26.30 5.13
CA ALA A 733 -32.03 26.67 4.74
C ALA A 733 -31.76 28.16 5.05
N PRO A 734 -30.56 28.56 5.52
CA PRO A 734 -30.23 29.98 5.71
C PRO A 734 -30.40 30.80 4.42
N PRO A 735 -30.88 32.08 4.51
CA PRO A 735 -31.05 32.89 5.71
C PRO A 735 -32.35 32.63 6.49
N ALA A 736 -33.26 31.79 6.03
CA ALA A 736 -34.45 31.45 6.76
C ALA A 736 -34.12 30.77 8.10
N THR A 737 -34.88 31.09 9.15
CA THR A 737 -34.80 30.47 10.46
C THR A 737 -36.07 29.70 10.74
N GLY A 738 -35.98 28.62 11.47
CA GLY A 738 -37.13 27.80 11.87
C GLY A 738 -36.70 26.44 12.41
N ASP A 739 -37.67 25.78 13.05
CA ASP A 739 -37.40 24.47 13.64
C ASP A 739 -37.36 23.35 12.59
N ALA A 740 -36.50 22.38 12.84
CA ALA A 740 -36.43 21.16 12.04
C ALA A 740 -37.69 20.31 12.26
N ARG A 741 -38.28 19.83 11.19
CA ARG A 741 -39.46 18.95 11.21
C ARG A 741 -39.16 17.55 10.69
N LEU A 742 -39.89 16.59 11.19
CA LEU A 742 -39.87 15.21 10.62
C LEU A 742 -40.56 15.26 9.27
N TYR A 743 -39.90 14.71 8.22
CA TYR A 743 -40.49 14.61 6.89
C TYR A 743 -41.45 13.42 6.79
N LEU A 744 -40.97 12.22 7.13
CA LEU A 744 -41.74 10.99 7.10
C LEU A 744 -41.76 10.32 8.48
N LYS A 745 -42.97 10.00 8.99
CA LYS A 745 -43.10 9.20 10.20
C LYS A 745 -43.07 7.72 9.85
N SER A 746 -42.10 6.98 10.38
CA SER A 746 -41.91 5.56 10.13
C SER A 746 -41.25 4.89 11.34
N SER A 747 -41.55 3.61 11.56
CA SER A 747 -40.80 2.73 12.47
C SER A 747 -39.57 2.09 11.85
N PHE A 748 -39.40 2.26 10.54
CA PHE A 748 -38.31 1.69 9.75
C PHE A 748 -37.20 2.72 9.53
N ASN A 749 -36.01 2.24 9.17
CA ASN A 749 -34.92 3.10 8.81
C ASN A 749 -35.14 3.75 7.44
N GLN A 750 -34.94 5.04 7.40
CA GLN A 750 -35.06 5.85 6.18
C GLN A 750 -33.84 6.75 6.07
N GLY A 751 -33.43 7.09 4.84
CA GLY A 751 -32.30 7.98 4.63
C GLY A 751 -31.91 8.14 3.18
N ALA A 752 -30.77 8.79 2.96
CA ALA A 752 -30.25 9.14 1.63
C ALA A 752 -31.27 9.84 0.74
N ALA A 753 -31.99 10.79 1.31
CA ALA A 753 -33.12 11.50 0.67
C ALA A 753 -32.62 12.60 -0.26
N HIS A 754 -33.20 12.68 -1.47
CA HIS A 754 -32.87 13.68 -2.48
C HIS A 754 -34.10 14.28 -3.11
N PHE A 755 -34.13 15.61 -3.24
CA PHE A 755 -35.18 16.31 -3.95
C PHE A 755 -35.17 16.02 -5.45
N SER A 756 -36.36 15.91 -6.04
CA SER A 756 -36.49 16.02 -7.50
C SER A 756 -36.09 17.44 -7.95
N PRO A 757 -35.61 17.62 -9.20
CA PRO A 757 -35.21 18.96 -9.69
C PRO A 757 -36.33 20.01 -9.73
N ASP A 758 -37.60 19.58 -9.70
CA ASP A 758 -38.76 20.48 -9.60
C ASP A 758 -39.18 20.77 -8.14
N GLY A 759 -38.49 20.12 -7.16
CA GLY A 759 -38.72 20.33 -5.71
C GLY A 759 -40.01 19.76 -5.16
N ARG A 760 -40.79 19.02 -5.95
CA ARG A 760 -42.12 18.51 -5.54
C ARG A 760 -42.09 17.07 -5.02
N TRP A 761 -40.98 16.37 -5.22
CA TRP A 761 -40.85 14.98 -4.85
C TRP A 761 -39.50 14.76 -4.11
N VAL A 762 -39.47 13.74 -3.27
CA VAL A 762 -38.26 13.27 -2.58
C VAL A 762 -38.09 11.79 -2.85
N ALA A 763 -36.95 11.39 -3.40
CA ALA A 763 -36.54 10.00 -3.49
C ALA A 763 -35.69 9.65 -2.27
N PHE A 764 -35.91 8.49 -1.66
CA PHE A 764 -35.21 8.02 -0.45
C PHE A 764 -35.14 6.52 -0.39
N GLN A 765 -34.28 5.99 0.50
CA GLN A 765 -34.22 4.56 0.77
C GLN A 765 -34.92 4.23 2.10
N SER A 766 -35.54 3.02 2.16
CA SER A 766 -36.16 2.51 3.40
C SER A 766 -36.04 0.99 3.48
N ASP A 767 -35.91 0.47 4.70
CA ASP A 767 -35.84 -0.99 4.95
C ASP A 767 -37.20 -1.63 5.34
N GLU A 768 -38.30 -0.95 5.10
CA GLU A 768 -39.66 -1.39 5.46
C GLU A 768 -40.12 -2.67 4.77
N SER A 769 -39.52 -3.02 3.65
CA SER A 769 -39.80 -4.29 2.92
C SER A 769 -38.96 -5.47 3.41
N GLY A 770 -38.20 -5.31 4.49
CA GLY A 770 -37.25 -6.28 5.01
C GLY A 770 -35.82 -6.13 4.46
N GLN A 771 -35.66 -5.31 3.41
CA GLN A 771 -34.39 -4.90 2.85
C GLN A 771 -34.50 -3.44 2.39
N TYR A 772 -33.37 -2.78 2.15
CA TYR A 772 -33.40 -1.43 1.60
C TYR A 772 -33.94 -1.42 0.17
N GLU A 773 -34.99 -0.63 -0.03
CA GLU A 773 -35.55 -0.30 -1.33
C GLU A 773 -35.67 1.21 -1.51
N VAL A 774 -35.70 1.66 -2.75
CA VAL A 774 -35.90 3.07 -3.10
C VAL A 774 -37.39 3.38 -3.20
N TYR A 775 -37.78 4.51 -2.63
CA TYR A 775 -39.13 5.07 -2.64
C TYR A 775 -39.14 6.52 -3.11
N ILE A 776 -40.29 6.98 -3.59
CA ILE A 776 -40.58 8.38 -3.90
C ILE A 776 -41.81 8.80 -3.13
N ALA A 777 -41.82 10.00 -2.52
CA ALA A 777 -42.99 10.61 -1.90
C ALA A 777 -43.05 12.10 -2.25
N SER A 778 -44.26 12.71 -2.16
CA SER A 778 -44.43 14.16 -2.43
C SER A 778 -43.79 15.05 -1.36
N PHE A 779 -43.47 16.29 -1.73
CA PHE A 779 -43.00 17.35 -0.84
C PHE A 779 -43.80 18.60 -1.09
N PRO A 780 -44.12 19.44 -0.05
CA PRO A 780 -43.61 19.40 1.32
C PRO A 780 -44.29 18.38 2.25
N GLU A 781 -45.47 17.94 1.93
CA GLU A 781 -46.19 16.92 2.70
C GLU A 781 -46.11 15.57 1.96
N PRO A 782 -45.70 14.49 2.62
CA PRO A 782 -45.59 13.21 2.00
C PRO A 782 -46.96 12.53 1.82
N HIS A 783 -47.59 12.71 0.67
CA HIS A 783 -48.80 12.04 0.27
C HIS A 783 -48.41 10.89 -0.69
N GLY A 784 -48.87 9.69 -0.36
CA GLY A 784 -48.54 8.51 -1.16
C GLY A 784 -47.03 8.20 -1.16
N LYS A 785 -46.70 6.96 -1.08
CA LYS A 785 -45.32 6.48 -1.16
C LYS A 785 -45.25 5.44 -2.29
N LEU A 786 -44.46 5.74 -3.31
CA LEU A 786 -44.29 4.87 -4.47
C LEU A 786 -42.95 4.12 -4.32
N ARG A 787 -43.01 2.81 -4.36
CA ARG A 787 -41.81 1.96 -4.37
C ARG A 787 -41.22 1.92 -5.78
N VAL A 788 -39.94 2.21 -5.91
CA VAL A 788 -39.18 2.30 -7.14
C VAL A 788 -38.41 1.01 -7.43
N SER A 789 -37.76 0.44 -6.43
CA SER A 789 -37.00 -0.81 -6.58
C SER A 789 -37.73 -1.97 -5.91
N SER A 790 -37.45 -3.22 -6.34
CA SER A 790 -38.12 -4.43 -5.81
C SER A 790 -37.17 -5.59 -5.50
N LYS A 791 -35.90 -5.46 -5.83
CA LYS A 791 -34.84 -6.46 -5.60
C LYS A 791 -33.63 -5.87 -4.86
N GLY A 792 -33.90 -4.90 -3.98
CA GLY A 792 -32.93 -4.09 -3.29
C GLY A 792 -32.55 -2.84 -4.07
N GLY A 793 -32.45 -1.71 -3.34
CA GLY A 793 -32.09 -0.42 -3.91
C GLY A 793 -31.62 0.55 -2.84
N ARG A 794 -30.53 1.27 -3.12
CA ARG A 794 -29.93 2.28 -2.22
C ARG A 794 -29.46 3.50 -2.98
N PHE A 795 -29.27 4.60 -2.26
CA PHE A 795 -28.67 5.83 -2.78
C PHE A 795 -29.33 6.39 -4.02
N PRO A 796 -30.63 6.69 -3.99
CA PRO A 796 -31.33 7.28 -5.14
C PRO A 796 -30.73 8.63 -5.50
N GLN A 797 -30.57 8.93 -6.78
CA GLN A 797 -30.01 10.16 -7.32
C GLN A 797 -30.79 10.62 -8.53
N TRP A 798 -31.31 11.85 -8.51
CA TRP A 798 -32.02 12.43 -9.65
C TRP A 798 -31.04 12.98 -10.69
N ALA A 799 -31.41 12.92 -11.96
CA ALA A 799 -30.71 13.56 -13.06
C ALA A 799 -31.62 13.88 -14.23
N ALA A 800 -31.05 14.47 -15.29
CA ALA A 800 -31.72 14.83 -16.53
C ALA A 800 -33.00 15.67 -16.32
N GLY A 801 -32.96 16.61 -15.36
CA GLY A 801 -34.09 17.49 -15.04
C GLY A 801 -35.29 16.75 -14.45
N GLY A 802 -35.04 15.67 -13.69
CA GLY A 802 -36.09 14.83 -13.05
C GLY A 802 -36.65 13.73 -13.94
N ARG A 803 -36.16 13.58 -15.18
CA ARG A 803 -36.62 12.53 -16.11
C ARG A 803 -35.92 11.19 -15.88
N ARG A 804 -34.92 11.15 -15.02
CA ARG A 804 -34.16 9.91 -14.70
C ARG A 804 -33.81 9.84 -13.23
N LEU A 805 -34.03 8.68 -12.65
CA LEU A 805 -33.60 8.34 -11.30
C LEU A 805 -32.58 7.22 -11.38
N PHE A 806 -31.45 7.40 -10.74
CA PHE A 806 -30.40 6.39 -10.59
C PHE A 806 -30.44 5.83 -9.18
N TYR A 807 -30.08 4.57 -9.02
CA TYR A 807 -29.91 3.95 -7.72
C TYR A 807 -28.91 2.79 -7.80
N LEU A 808 -28.39 2.38 -6.67
CA LEU A 808 -27.53 1.20 -6.54
C LEU A 808 -28.41 -0.01 -6.22
N SER A 809 -28.38 -1.03 -7.07
CA SER A 809 -29.09 -2.30 -6.81
C SER A 809 -28.36 -3.10 -5.71
N ALA A 810 -29.01 -4.13 -5.17
CA ALA A 810 -28.41 -5.07 -4.21
C ALA A 810 -27.14 -5.75 -4.76
N GLU A 811 -27.05 -5.86 -6.09
CA GLU A 811 -25.93 -6.44 -6.81
C GLU A 811 -24.80 -5.44 -7.12
N SER A 812 -24.81 -4.27 -6.46
CA SER A 812 -23.85 -3.19 -6.68
C SER A 812 -23.78 -2.69 -8.13
N THR A 813 -24.90 -2.75 -8.82
CA THR A 813 -25.04 -2.22 -10.19
C THR A 813 -25.72 -0.86 -10.15
N VAL A 814 -25.11 0.15 -10.77
CA VAL A 814 -25.77 1.43 -11.03
C VAL A 814 -26.92 1.17 -12.00
N THR A 815 -28.12 1.44 -11.53
CA THR A 815 -29.36 1.19 -12.29
C THR A 815 -30.05 2.52 -12.52
N ALA A 816 -30.51 2.74 -13.74
CA ALA A 816 -31.28 3.91 -14.12
C ALA A 816 -32.75 3.53 -14.36
N MET A 817 -33.64 4.48 -14.10
CA MET A 817 -35.05 4.38 -14.37
C MET A 817 -35.55 5.70 -14.94
N ASP A 818 -36.24 5.68 -16.05
CA ASP A 818 -36.85 6.88 -16.59
C ASP A 818 -38.12 7.22 -15.78
N VAL A 819 -38.30 8.49 -15.50
CA VAL A 819 -39.34 9.00 -14.60
C VAL A 819 -40.10 10.12 -15.31
N GLN A 820 -41.40 10.07 -15.21
CA GLN A 820 -42.28 11.17 -15.63
C GLN A 820 -42.96 11.75 -14.36
N LEU A 821 -42.56 12.96 -14.00
CA LEU A 821 -43.10 13.68 -12.85
C LEU A 821 -44.34 14.45 -13.30
N GLY A 822 -45.54 14.03 -12.83
CA GLY A 822 -46.77 14.80 -12.94
C GLY A 822 -46.99 15.75 -11.77
N THR A 823 -48.14 16.44 -11.70
CA THR A 823 -48.49 17.29 -10.55
C THR A 823 -48.64 16.47 -9.26
N ASP A 824 -49.38 15.38 -9.33
CA ASP A 824 -49.76 14.53 -8.21
C ASP A 824 -49.48 13.05 -8.46
N SER A 825 -48.69 12.72 -9.47
CA SER A 825 -48.37 11.33 -9.86
C SER A 825 -46.97 11.23 -10.39
N VAL A 826 -46.38 10.05 -10.21
CA VAL A 826 -45.06 9.68 -10.74
C VAL A 826 -45.23 8.40 -11.53
N ASN A 827 -44.87 8.43 -12.82
CA ASN A 827 -44.82 7.25 -13.66
C ASN A 827 -43.38 6.77 -13.84
N LEU A 828 -43.14 5.49 -13.65
CA LEU A 828 -41.83 4.86 -13.70
C LEU A 828 -41.74 3.90 -14.86
N SER A 829 -40.65 3.92 -15.61
CA SER A 829 -40.30 2.87 -16.58
C SER A 829 -39.78 1.59 -15.89
N SER A 830 -39.43 0.58 -16.67
CA SER A 830 -38.64 -0.53 -16.17
C SER A 830 -37.22 -0.10 -15.82
N PRO A 831 -36.60 -0.67 -14.77
CA PRO A 831 -35.23 -0.37 -14.42
C PRO A 831 -34.24 -0.90 -15.47
N HIS A 832 -33.24 -0.10 -15.81
CA HIS A 832 -32.20 -0.42 -16.76
C HIS A 832 -30.85 -0.51 -16.00
N PRO A 833 -30.27 -1.71 -15.80
CA PRO A 833 -28.93 -1.84 -15.24
C PRO A 833 -27.89 -1.25 -16.22
N LEU A 834 -26.98 -0.45 -15.73
CA LEU A 834 -25.97 0.24 -16.54
C LEU A 834 -24.62 -0.44 -16.45
N PHE A 835 -24.00 -0.40 -15.26
CA PHE A 835 -22.68 -0.99 -14.99
C PHE A 835 -22.49 -1.25 -13.51
N GLU A 836 -21.55 -2.13 -13.22
CA GLU A 836 -21.20 -2.51 -11.86
C GLU A 836 -20.19 -1.52 -11.26
N VAL A 837 -20.33 -1.26 -9.98
CA VAL A 837 -19.37 -0.46 -9.19
C VAL A 837 -18.90 -1.25 -7.98
N THR A 838 -17.72 -0.93 -7.49
CA THR A 838 -17.27 -1.51 -6.23
C THR A 838 -18.07 -0.88 -5.09
N ALA A 839 -18.79 -1.70 -4.33
CA ALA A 839 -19.47 -1.24 -3.13
C ALA A 839 -18.44 -0.70 -2.12
N ILE A 840 -18.78 0.43 -1.49
CA ILE A 840 -18.00 1.03 -0.41
C ILE A 840 -18.77 0.83 0.89
N ASP A 841 -18.13 0.22 1.86
CA ASP A 841 -18.74 0.05 3.18
C ASP A 841 -18.89 1.41 3.89
N GLY A 842 -19.83 1.50 4.84
CA GLY A 842 -20.03 2.70 5.66
C GLY A 842 -21.17 3.63 5.21
N GLY A 843 -22.05 3.19 4.30
CA GLY A 843 -23.23 3.97 3.90
C GLY A 843 -22.91 5.13 2.94
N ILE A 844 -21.79 5.05 2.25
CA ILE A 844 -21.34 6.03 1.25
C ILE A 844 -21.87 5.61 -0.12
N SER A 845 -22.48 6.55 -0.86
CA SER A 845 -22.81 6.31 -2.26
C SER A 845 -21.54 6.14 -3.09
N PRO A 846 -21.35 5.01 -3.80
CA PRO A 846 -20.18 4.81 -4.64
C PRO A 846 -20.24 5.61 -5.95
N PHE A 847 -21.38 6.22 -6.27
CA PHE A 847 -21.59 6.97 -7.50
C PHE A 847 -22.47 8.20 -7.30
N VAL A 848 -22.29 9.19 -8.14
CA VAL A 848 -23.20 10.37 -8.25
C VAL A 848 -23.26 10.80 -9.71
N PRO A 849 -24.43 10.85 -10.34
CA PRO A 849 -24.60 11.36 -11.70
C PRO A 849 -24.41 12.88 -11.73
N THR A 850 -24.00 13.42 -12.87
CA THR A 850 -24.09 14.86 -13.14
C THR A 850 -25.55 15.26 -13.28
N PRO A 851 -25.92 16.55 -13.02
CA PRO A 851 -27.31 17.02 -13.12
C PRO A 851 -27.96 16.76 -14.48
N ASP A 852 -27.18 16.76 -15.56
CA ASP A 852 -27.65 16.45 -16.91
C ASP A 852 -27.75 14.94 -17.20
N GLY A 853 -27.26 14.08 -16.31
CA GLY A 853 -27.25 12.63 -16.43
C GLY A 853 -26.34 12.07 -17.53
N LYS A 854 -25.44 12.88 -18.11
CA LYS A 854 -24.54 12.45 -19.19
C LYS A 854 -23.26 11.79 -18.69
N ARG A 855 -22.86 12.11 -17.49
CA ARG A 855 -21.69 11.50 -16.82
C ARG A 855 -22.05 11.04 -15.41
N ILE A 856 -21.34 10.04 -14.93
CA ILE A 856 -21.51 9.51 -13.59
C ILE A 856 -20.13 9.53 -12.95
N LEU A 857 -19.99 10.23 -11.82
CA LEU A 857 -18.78 10.19 -11.03
C LEU A 857 -18.83 8.97 -10.11
N VAL A 858 -17.80 8.17 -10.15
CA VAL A 858 -17.67 6.93 -9.37
C VAL A 858 -16.39 6.99 -8.55
N ILE A 859 -16.46 6.56 -7.32
CA ILE A 859 -15.26 6.33 -6.50
C ILE A 859 -14.78 4.91 -6.72
N GLU A 860 -13.59 4.77 -7.25
CA GLU A 860 -12.92 3.48 -7.43
C GLU A 860 -11.78 3.31 -6.43
N PRO A 861 -11.71 2.18 -5.75
CA PRO A 861 -10.52 1.87 -4.96
C PRO A 861 -9.33 1.64 -5.89
N GLU A 862 -8.15 1.98 -5.41
CA GLU A 862 -6.91 1.75 -6.12
C GLU A 862 -6.77 0.27 -6.52
N LYS A 863 -6.39 0.01 -7.77
CA LYS A 863 -6.24 -1.36 -8.32
C LYS A 863 -4.98 -2.06 -7.85
N SER A 864 -4.02 -1.32 -7.28
CA SER A 864 -2.75 -1.88 -6.80
C SER A 864 -2.97 -2.74 -5.56
N ALA A 865 -2.63 -4.01 -5.65
CA ALA A 865 -2.61 -4.92 -4.51
C ALA A 865 -1.40 -4.58 -3.61
N ARG A 866 -1.62 -3.79 -2.57
CA ARG A 866 -0.56 -3.42 -1.62
C ARG A 866 -0.35 -4.55 -0.61
N PRO A 867 0.88 -5.06 -0.46
CA PRO A 867 1.16 -6.14 0.49
C PRO A 867 1.07 -5.64 1.94
N LEU A 868 0.66 -6.53 2.85
CA LEU A 868 0.88 -6.34 4.27
C LEU A 868 2.33 -6.69 4.61
N LYS A 869 2.91 -5.92 5.51
CA LYS A 869 4.27 -6.13 6.03
C LYS A 869 4.22 -6.94 7.32
N VAL A 870 5.16 -7.86 7.46
CA VAL A 870 5.34 -8.68 8.66
C VAL A 870 6.75 -8.48 9.19
N ILE A 871 6.90 -8.18 10.46
CA ILE A 871 8.19 -8.18 11.17
C ILE A 871 8.15 -9.30 12.21
N VAL A 872 8.99 -10.30 12.04
CA VAL A 872 9.18 -11.37 13.03
C VAL A 872 10.29 -10.96 13.98
N ASN A 873 10.08 -11.17 15.28
CA ASN A 873 11.00 -10.78 16.35
C ASN A 873 11.26 -9.25 16.39
N TRP A 874 10.20 -8.45 16.21
CA TRP A 874 10.33 -6.99 16.28
C TRP A 874 10.92 -6.47 17.61
N PRO A 875 10.75 -7.15 18.80
CA PRO A 875 11.38 -6.66 20.03
C PRO A 875 12.89 -6.59 19.97
N ALA A 876 13.55 -7.31 19.07
CA ALA A 876 14.99 -7.20 18.86
C ALA A 876 15.43 -5.85 18.27
N LEU A 877 14.50 -5.06 17.73
CA LEU A 877 14.75 -3.69 17.26
C LEU A 877 14.90 -2.67 18.40
N LEU A 878 14.55 -3.05 19.63
CA LEU A 878 14.60 -2.18 20.82
C LEU A 878 15.94 -2.23 21.56
N LYS A 879 16.90 -2.98 21.04
CA LYS A 879 18.23 -3.19 21.66
C LYS A 879 19.25 -2.22 21.12
#